data_5a53f5735cc7d8b47495b5bfa0ffc9a7
#
_entry.id   5a53f5735cc7d8b47495b5bfa0ffc9a7
#
_cell.length_a   1.000
_cell.length_b   1.000
_cell.length_c   1.000
_cell.angle_alpha   90.00
_cell.angle_beta   90.00
_cell.angle_gamma   90.00
#
_symmetry.space_group_name_H-M   'P 1'
#
loop_
_entity.id
_entity.type
_entity.pdbx_description
1 polymer ?
#
loop_
_entity_poly.entity_id
_entity_poly.type
_entity_poly.pdbx_seq_one_letter_code
_entity_poly.pdbx_strand_id
1 'polypeptide(L)'
;MNKPKSLICRYAIAAMALLSFASQQAVASTTDYTKYVDPFIGNADNGHTFPGACRPFGMIQTSPVTGAVGWRYCAEYVYSDSIIWGFTQDHLNGTGCMDLGDILVMPSTGKRTRSWDGYRSRFNKAQEIATPGYYSVYLSDAKVKAELTASPHVAFHRYTYDSTDSTSVLIDLQHGPAWNDKQYHSQVNVCDTRWEDAYTLVGHVQNTVWVKQDYFFVLKFNRPVASHIKLAKAADTEKGHRIVATFDGIGQGEQLLMKVAISTTSIDGAKKNLAAEVPHWDFAAVKRAAHDEWNTYLKRIDIDGTEEQKKNYYTSFYHALIQPNQIADVDGMYRNAADKIVKAETGQFYSTFSCWDTYRAAHPFYTIVMPERVDGMVSSLVEQAEVQGFLPIWALWGKENYCMVGNHAVSIVAEAYHKGFRGFDAEHAFQAIKNTQTISHKLKSHWETYNKYGYLPTDVVKSESVSSSLESMYDDYCAADMARLMGKKHDQQYFARRSQLYKNLFDKSTGFMRPRLSDGTWKTPFDPNSLAHAESIGGDYTEGNAWQYTWQVQHDIPGLIKLFGGKEPFLKKLDQFFSLQLKSNLADVTGLIGQYAHGNEPSHHVAYLYTLAGRPWRTQELIREIFDTQYRPTVDGLCGNDDCGQMSAWYMLSAMGFYPVNPVSAQYVFGAPQIKKITVHLQNGKTFTVIANGLSEANKYVESITLNGKKLSKNYIDHAAIMNGGTLVYKMTSKKMHDKH
;
A
#
# COMPACT_ATOMS: atom_id res chain seq x y z
N MET A 1 -50.10 -50.88 45.77
CA MET A 1 -50.10 -51.24 44.34
C MET A 1 -50.55 -50.04 43.55
N ASN A 2 -49.62 -49.33 42.89
CA ASN A 2 -49.88 -48.44 41.77
C ASN A 2 -48.55 -48.18 41.06
N LYS A 3 -48.51 -48.60 39.85
CA LYS A 3 -47.30 -48.54 39.00
C LYS A 3 -47.11 -47.14 38.37
N PRO A 4 -45.87 -46.67 38.14
CA PRO A 4 -45.65 -45.45 37.43
C PRO A 4 -45.55 -45.73 35.90
N LYS A 5 -46.49 -45.22 35.12
CA LYS A 5 -46.39 -45.10 33.65
C LYS A 5 -46.53 -43.62 33.30
N SER A 6 -45.43 -42.89 33.18
CA SER A 6 -45.43 -41.59 32.45
C SER A 6 -44.09 -40.95 32.25
N LEU A 7 -42.95 -41.63 32.46
CA LEU A 7 -41.64 -41.01 32.27
C LEU A 7 -40.94 -41.29 30.91
N ILE A 8 -41.40 -42.29 30.14
CA ILE A 8 -40.75 -42.70 28.88
C ILE A 8 -41.22 -41.86 27.68
N CYS A 9 -42.44 -41.28 27.73
CA CYS A 9 -42.94 -40.48 26.60
C CYS A 9 -42.42 -39.05 26.55
N ARG A 10 -41.85 -38.51 27.62
CA ARG A 10 -41.30 -37.12 27.62
C ARG A 10 -39.89 -37.02 27.10
N TYR A 11 -39.11 -38.09 27.12
CA TYR A 11 -37.75 -38.09 26.58
C TYR A 11 -37.68 -38.37 25.06
N ALA A 12 -38.69 -39.04 24.49
CA ALA A 12 -38.77 -39.27 23.07
C ALA A 12 -39.17 -38.02 22.26
N ILE A 13 -39.99 -37.14 22.86
CA ILE A 13 -40.40 -35.86 22.21
C ILE A 13 -39.31 -34.80 22.32
N ALA A 14 -38.50 -34.81 23.40
CA ALA A 14 -37.35 -33.92 23.53
C ALA A 14 -36.18 -34.29 22.62
N ALA A 15 -35.97 -35.59 22.35
CA ALA A 15 -34.94 -36.07 21.41
C ALA A 15 -35.30 -35.79 19.94
N MET A 16 -36.59 -35.84 19.56
CA MET A 16 -37.02 -35.47 18.20
C MET A 16 -37.04 -33.95 17.97
N ALA A 17 -37.27 -33.14 19.00
CA ALA A 17 -37.17 -31.69 18.90
C ALA A 17 -35.69 -31.19 18.79
N LEU A 18 -34.73 -31.89 19.40
CA LEU A 18 -33.31 -31.61 19.29
C LEU A 18 -32.70 -32.09 17.97
N LEU A 19 -33.27 -33.14 17.33
CA LEU A 19 -32.83 -33.60 15.99
C LEU A 19 -33.43 -32.76 14.85
N SER A 20 -34.54 -32.04 15.07
CA SER A 20 -35.10 -31.12 14.07
C SER A 20 -34.49 -29.71 14.09
N PHE A 21 -33.73 -29.32 15.13
CA PHE A 21 -32.96 -28.09 15.15
C PHE A 21 -31.52 -28.22 14.60
N ALA A 22 -31.05 -29.46 14.41
CA ALA A 22 -29.70 -29.71 13.86
C ALA A 22 -29.64 -29.78 12.33
N SER A 23 -30.75 -29.59 11.59
CA SER A 23 -30.80 -29.77 10.15
C SER A 23 -31.22 -28.53 9.36
N GLN A 24 -31.13 -27.32 9.95
CA GLN A 24 -31.33 -26.06 9.25
C GLN A 24 -30.25 -25.02 9.60
N GLN A 25 -29.00 -25.42 9.70
CA GLN A 25 -27.96 -24.53 9.21
C GLN A 25 -27.97 -24.71 7.69
N ALA A 26 -28.85 -23.98 7.02
CA ALA A 26 -28.63 -23.60 5.64
C ALA A 26 -27.24 -22.97 5.63
N VAL A 27 -26.27 -23.65 5.00
CA VAL A 27 -25.00 -23.04 4.61
C VAL A 27 -25.45 -21.88 3.74
N ALA A 28 -25.58 -20.71 4.32
CA ALA A 28 -25.69 -19.48 3.57
C ALA A 28 -24.49 -19.52 2.63
N SER A 29 -24.72 -19.67 1.33
CA SER A 29 -23.71 -19.59 0.31
C SER A 29 -23.05 -18.22 0.50
N THR A 30 -21.92 -18.20 1.21
CA THR A 30 -21.15 -16.95 1.39
C THR A 30 -20.65 -16.59 0.00
N THR A 31 -21.08 -15.45 -0.52
CA THR A 31 -20.63 -14.95 -1.82
C THR A 31 -19.12 -14.92 -1.83
N ASP A 32 -18.51 -15.54 -2.83
CA ASP A 32 -17.07 -15.50 -3.05
C ASP A 32 -16.72 -14.23 -3.83
N TYR A 33 -16.14 -13.26 -3.13
CA TYR A 33 -15.70 -11.99 -3.71
C TYR A 33 -14.30 -12.08 -4.31
N THR A 34 -13.50 -13.09 -3.95
CA THR A 34 -12.15 -13.29 -4.48
C THR A 34 -12.15 -13.52 -6.00
N LYS A 35 -13.24 -14.03 -6.54
CA LYS A 35 -13.43 -14.24 -8.00
C LYS A 35 -13.39 -12.95 -8.84
N TYR A 36 -13.59 -11.79 -8.21
CA TYR A 36 -13.53 -10.50 -8.89
C TYR A 36 -12.12 -9.88 -8.87
N VAL A 37 -11.22 -10.39 -8.03
CA VAL A 37 -9.86 -9.90 -7.93
C VAL A 37 -9.01 -10.49 -9.06
N ASP A 38 -8.33 -9.60 -9.78
CA ASP A 38 -7.33 -9.97 -10.78
C ASP A 38 -5.96 -9.41 -10.38
N PRO A 39 -5.09 -10.23 -9.74
CA PRO A 39 -3.77 -9.77 -9.30
C PRO A 39 -2.84 -9.35 -10.44
N PHE A 40 -3.21 -9.56 -11.70
CA PHE A 40 -2.43 -9.09 -12.85
C PHE A 40 -2.67 -7.61 -13.20
N ILE A 41 -3.70 -6.96 -12.67
CA ILE A 41 -3.92 -5.52 -12.91
C ILE A 41 -2.76 -4.74 -12.30
N GLY A 42 -2.11 -3.88 -13.09
CA GLY A 42 -0.95 -3.09 -12.69
C GLY A 42 0.41 -3.78 -12.84
N ASN A 43 0.44 -5.03 -13.36
CA ASN A 43 1.70 -5.76 -13.58
C ASN A 43 2.38 -5.43 -14.92
N ALA A 44 1.88 -4.44 -15.67
CA ALA A 44 2.53 -3.91 -16.86
C ALA A 44 2.91 -2.45 -16.63
N ASP A 45 3.99 -2.02 -17.28
CA ASP A 45 4.48 -0.64 -17.32
C ASP A 45 4.69 0.02 -15.95
N ASN A 46 3.74 0.82 -15.44
CA ASN A 46 3.94 1.73 -14.32
C ASN A 46 3.20 1.33 -13.02
N GLY A 47 2.39 0.29 -13.01
CA GLY A 47 1.60 -0.07 -11.81
C GLY A 47 2.43 -0.68 -10.69
N HIS A 48 3.51 -1.39 -11.04
CA HIS A 48 4.46 -2.07 -10.13
C HIS A 48 3.81 -2.96 -9.08
N THR A 49 2.68 -3.57 -9.43
CA THR A 49 2.05 -4.61 -8.61
C THR A 49 2.61 -5.99 -8.98
N PHE A 50 2.38 -6.99 -8.14
CA PHE A 50 2.86 -8.36 -8.36
C PHE A 50 1.71 -9.38 -8.31
N PRO A 51 1.79 -10.52 -9.05
CA PRO A 51 0.71 -11.50 -9.11
C PRO A 51 0.80 -12.60 -8.04
N GLY A 52 1.80 -12.55 -7.17
CA GLY A 52 2.13 -13.64 -6.24
C GLY A 52 1.14 -13.82 -5.10
N ALA A 53 1.38 -14.86 -4.30
CA ALA A 53 0.52 -15.22 -3.18
C ALA A 53 0.93 -14.45 -1.91
N CYS A 54 -0.04 -13.78 -1.27
CA CYS A 54 0.14 -13.09 0.00
C CYS A 54 -1.12 -13.19 0.87
N ARG A 55 -1.01 -12.74 2.12
CA ARG A 55 -2.12 -12.52 3.05
C ARG A 55 -2.33 -11.03 3.27
N PRO A 56 -3.53 -10.56 3.68
CA PRO A 56 -3.74 -9.16 4.03
C PRO A 56 -2.71 -8.71 5.08
N PHE A 57 -1.94 -7.67 4.76
CA PHE A 57 -0.88 -7.11 5.61
C PHE A 57 0.20 -8.14 6.06
N GLY A 58 0.32 -9.28 5.38
CA GLY A 58 1.31 -10.32 5.71
C GLY A 58 2.73 -9.89 5.38
N MET A 59 3.70 -10.52 6.04
CA MET A 59 5.13 -10.32 5.76
C MET A 59 5.55 -11.01 4.45
N ILE A 60 4.87 -12.10 4.09
CA ILE A 60 5.16 -12.88 2.89
C ILE A 60 4.34 -12.39 1.70
N GLN A 61 5.04 -12.12 0.60
CA GLN A 61 4.51 -11.90 -0.75
C GLN A 61 5.31 -12.78 -1.72
N THR A 62 5.05 -14.10 -1.71
CA THR A 62 5.81 -15.02 -2.58
C THR A 62 5.33 -14.91 -4.03
N SER A 63 6.22 -14.47 -4.93
CA SER A 63 5.87 -14.09 -6.30
C SER A 63 6.94 -14.49 -7.31
N PRO A 64 6.56 -14.70 -8.59
CA PRO A 64 7.53 -14.93 -9.66
C PRO A 64 8.38 -13.69 -9.94
N VAL A 65 9.64 -13.93 -10.27
CA VAL A 65 10.60 -12.94 -10.73
C VAL A 65 10.82 -13.13 -12.22
N THR A 66 10.61 -12.08 -13.03
CA THR A 66 10.91 -12.08 -14.46
C THR A 66 12.11 -11.17 -14.81
N GLY A 67 12.48 -10.29 -13.90
CA GLY A 67 13.65 -9.43 -13.98
C GLY A 67 13.89 -8.70 -12.67
N ALA A 68 15.06 -8.12 -12.48
CA ALA A 68 15.47 -7.51 -11.22
C ALA A 68 16.24 -6.18 -11.40
N VAL A 69 16.33 -5.63 -12.62
CA VAL A 69 17.13 -4.42 -12.87
C VAL A 69 16.31 -3.39 -13.66
N GLY A 70 16.22 -2.19 -13.12
CA GLY A 70 15.59 -1.04 -13.73
C GLY A 70 14.12 -0.82 -13.30
N TRP A 71 13.64 0.40 -13.52
CA TRP A 71 12.30 0.87 -13.16
C TRP A 71 11.17 -0.15 -13.38
N ARG A 72 11.20 -0.82 -14.52
CA ARG A 72 10.19 -1.80 -14.92
C ARG A 72 10.02 -2.97 -13.94
N TYR A 73 11.08 -3.24 -13.15
CA TYR A 73 11.16 -4.39 -12.25
C TYR A 73 11.12 -4.00 -10.77
N CYS A 74 10.48 -2.88 -10.42
CA CYS A 74 10.32 -2.50 -9.01
C CYS A 74 9.62 -3.58 -8.18
N ALA A 75 8.67 -4.32 -8.77
CA ALA A 75 8.04 -5.49 -8.15
C ALA A 75 8.54 -6.82 -8.78
N GLU A 76 9.71 -6.83 -9.43
CA GLU A 76 10.39 -7.99 -10.04
C GLU A 76 9.60 -8.75 -11.12
N TYR A 77 8.32 -8.44 -11.34
CA TYR A 77 7.48 -9.10 -12.31
C TYR A 77 6.93 -8.13 -13.35
N VAL A 78 7.05 -8.49 -14.61
CA VAL A 78 6.45 -7.75 -15.72
C VAL A 78 5.65 -8.72 -16.60
N TYR A 79 4.35 -8.43 -16.78
CA TYR A 79 3.42 -9.33 -17.46
C TYR A 79 3.83 -9.72 -18.88
N SER A 80 4.49 -8.83 -19.64
CA SER A 80 4.91 -9.11 -21.01
C SER A 80 6.11 -10.07 -21.14
N ASP A 81 6.79 -10.38 -20.03
CA ASP A 81 7.94 -11.27 -20.03
C ASP A 81 7.52 -12.73 -20.19
N SER A 82 8.44 -13.56 -20.68
CA SER A 82 8.24 -14.98 -20.97
C SER A 82 9.22 -15.92 -20.26
N ILE A 83 10.08 -15.37 -19.39
CA ILE A 83 11.09 -16.12 -18.65
C ILE A 83 10.95 -15.82 -17.16
N ILE A 84 10.77 -16.86 -16.33
CA ILE A 84 10.83 -16.77 -14.88
C ILE A 84 12.23 -17.14 -14.42
N TRP A 85 12.80 -16.32 -13.51
CA TRP A 85 14.08 -16.53 -12.86
C TRP A 85 13.94 -17.39 -11.60
N GLY A 86 12.81 -17.30 -10.93
CA GLY A 86 12.49 -18.01 -9.70
C GLY A 86 11.33 -17.33 -8.98
N PHE A 87 11.21 -17.62 -7.68
CA PHE A 87 10.18 -17.08 -6.80
C PHE A 87 10.84 -16.52 -5.55
N THR A 88 10.73 -15.23 -5.30
CA THR A 88 11.16 -14.57 -4.08
C THR A 88 10.05 -14.59 -3.03
N GLN A 89 10.35 -14.24 -1.77
CA GLN A 89 9.42 -14.46 -0.67
C GLN A 89 8.75 -13.18 -0.19
N ASP A 90 9.26 -12.03 -0.58
CA ASP A 90 8.72 -10.70 -0.23
C ASP A 90 8.86 -9.72 -1.40
N HIS A 91 7.96 -8.73 -1.45
CA HIS A 91 7.91 -7.73 -2.52
C HIS A 91 7.38 -6.40 -1.99
N LEU A 92 7.82 -5.30 -2.57
CA LEU A 92 7.10 -4.04 -2.53
C LEU A 92 5.90 -4.10 -3.48
N ASN A 93 4.81 -3.42 -3.15
CA ASN A 93 3.60 -3.35 -3.98
C ASN A 93 3.37 -1.93 -4.49
N GLY A 94 3.52 -1.77 -5.79
CA GLY A 94 3.19 -0.52 -6.46
C GLY A 94 4.19 0.62 -6.27
N THR A 95 5.36 0.37 -5.70
CA THR A 95 6.34 1.45 -5.45
C THR A 95 7.20 1.73 -6.68
N GLY A 96 7.60 2.99 -6.86
CA GLY A 96 8.58 3.42 -7.85
C GLY A 96 10.03 3.19 -7.43
N CYS A 97 10.26 2.49 -6.34
CA CYS A 97 11.60 2.12 -5.86
C CYS A 97 11.71 0.61 -5.70
N MET A 98 12.95 0.11 -5.72
CA MET A 98 13.25 -1.30 -5.63
C MET A 98 13.80 -1.62 -4.27
N ASP A 99 13.16 -2.55 -3.59
CA ASP A 99 13.67 -3.18 -2.38
C ASP A 99 12.92 -4.50 -2.15
N LEU A 100 13.30 -5.25 -1.11
CA LEU A 100 12.80 -6.62 -0.88
C LEU A 100 13.23 -7.55 -2.04
N GLY A 101 12.48 -8.60 -2.35
CA GLY A 101 12.86 -9.56 -3.40
C GLY A 101 13.88 -10.59 -2.92
N ASP A 102 13.73 -11.05 -1.66
CA ASP A 102 14.71 -11.89 -1.00
C ASP A 102 14.40 -13.37 -1.09
N ILE A 103 15.45 -14.19 -0.89
CA ILE A 103 15.39 -15.66 -0.82
C ILE A 103 14.72 -16.25 -2.06
N LEU A 104 15.36 -16.06 -3.23
CA LEU A 104 14.85 -16.62 -4.47
C LEU A 104 15.02 -18.15 -4.48
N VAL A 105 13.95 -18.85 -4.85
CA VAL A 105 13.96 -20.30 -5.03
C VAL A 105 13.48 -20.68 -6.44
N MET A 106 14.08 -21.71 -7.05
CA MET A 106 13.70 -22.16 -8.38
C MET A 106 13.76 -23.68 -8.50
N PRO A 107 12.61 -24.38 -8.68
CA PRO A 107 12.59 -25.80 -8.97
C PRO A 107 13.11 -26.07 -10.39
N SER A 108 13.81 -27.17 -10.58
CA SER A 108 14.38 -27.54 -11.87
C SER A 108 14.59 -29.04 -12.03
N THR A 109 14.84 -29.47 -13.26
CA THR A 109 15.17 -30.85 -13.63
C THR A 109 16.51 -30.93 -14.36
N GLY A 110 17.15 -32.06 -14.30
CA GLY A 110 18.43 -32.33 -14.96
C GLY A 110 19.57 -31.50 -14.40
N LYS A 111 20.46 -31.06 -15.28
CA LYS A 111 21.69 -30.33 -14.90
C LYS A 111 21.53 -28.80 -15.00
N ARG A 112 20.32 -28.28 -15.23
CA ARG A 112 20.08 -26.84 -15.50
C ARG A 112 20.55 -25.93 -14.37
N THR A 113 20.31 -26.29 -13.13
CA THR A 113 20.70 -25.53 -11.94
C THR A 113 22.20 -25.47 -11.69
N ARG A 114 23.01 -26.23 -12.44
CA ARG A 114 24.47 -26.23 -12.31
C ARG A 114 25.18 -25.11 -13.05
N SER A 115 24.49 -24.44 -14.00
CA SER A 115 25.01 -23.26 -14.66
C SER A 115 24.49 -21.99 -13.95
N TRP A 116 25.28 -20.91 -13.98
CA TRP A 116 24.97 -19.67 -13.28
C TRP A 116 23.63 -19.06 -13.71
N ASP A 117 23.30 -19.07 -15.02
CA ASP A 117 22.07 -18.52 -15.59
C ASP A 117 21.11 -19.57 -16.19
N GLY A 118 21.52 -20.83 -16.25
CA GLY A 118 20.76 -21.89 -16.92
C GLY A 118 19.54 -22.40 -16.15
N TYR A 119 19.33 -21.94 -14.94
CA TYR A 119 18.21 -22.37 -14.09
C TYR A 119 16.88 -21.69 -14.49
N ARG A 120 16.90 -20.54 -15.15
CA ARG A 120 15.73 -19.79 -15.60
C ARG A 120 14.88 -20.61 -16.56
N SER A 121 13.57 -20.42 -16.54
CA SER A 121 12.64 -21.19 -17.36
C SER A 121 11.66 -20.30 -18.11
N ARG A 122 11.46 -20.64 -19.38
CA ARG A 122 10.33 -20.08 -20.14
C ARG A 122 9.01 -20.58 -19.57
N PHE A 123 7.96 -19.79 -19.74
CA PHE A 123 6.59 -20.13 -19.37
C PHE A 123 5.59 -19.57 -20.38
N ASN A 124 4.34 -20.06 -20.28
CA ASN A 124 3.24 -19.62 -21.13
C ASN A 124 2.17 -18.94 -20.27
N LYS A 125 1.81 -17.72 -20.61
CA LYS A 125 0.76 -16.93 -19.94
C LYS A 125 -0.58 -17.67 -19.82
N ALA A 126 -0.95 -18.47 -20.79
CA ALA A 126 -2.18 -19.26 -20.74
C ALA A 126 -2.19 -20.35 -19.64
N GLN A 127 -1.03 -20.66 -19.06
CA GLN A 127 -0.85 -21.61 -17.96
C GLN A 127 -0.51 -20.94 -16.63
N GLU A 128 -0.62 -19.62 -16.59
CA GLU A 128 -0.37 -18.81 -15.39
C GLU A 128 -1.73 -18.48 -14.73
N ILE A 129 -1.82 -18.68 -13.43
CA ILE A 129 -3.00 -18.39 -12.64
C ILE A 129 -2.60 -17.61 -11.39
N ALA A 130 -3.25 -16.49 -11.17
CA ALA A 130 -3.14 -15.70 -9.94
C ALA A 130 -4.53 -15.45 -9.36
N THR A 131 -4.68 -15.68 -8.07
CA THR A 131 -5.88 -15.35 -7.29
C THR A 131 -5.44 -14.93 -5.87
N PRO A 132 -6.27 -14.22 -5.10
CA PRO A 132 -5.88 -13.85 -3.74
C PRO A 132 -5.37 -15.05 -2.92
N GLY A 133 -4.11 -14.96 -2.47
CA GLY A 133 -3.44 -16.01 -1.70
C GLY A 133 -2.97 -17.25 -2.48
N TYR A 134 -2.99 -17.20 -3.81
CA TYR A 134 -2.51 -18.31 -4.63
C TYR A 134 -1.96 -17.87 -5.99
N TYR A 135 -0.84 -18.48 -6.36
CA TYR A 135 -0.25 -18.33 -7.71
C TYR A 135 0.17 -19.70 -8.26
N SER A 136 0.08 -19.91 -9.57
CA SER A 136 0.66 -21.07 -10.22
C SER A 136 1.09 -20.81 -11.66
N VAL A 137 2.12 -21.55 -12.10
CA VAL A 137 2.67 -21.48 -13.45
C VAL A 137 3.31 -22.82 -13.85
N TYR A 138 3.32 -23.13 -15.14
CA TYR A 138 4.11 -24.24 -15.68
C TYR A 138 5.44 -23.72 -16.26
N LEU A 139 6.53 -24.19 -15.70
CA LEU A 139 7.91 -23.87 -16.09
C LEU A 139 8.35 -24.80 -17.21
N SER A 140 8.26 -24.37 -18.47
CA SER A 140 8.40 -25.22 -19.66
C SER A 140 9.78 -25.89 -19.79
N ASP A 141 10.86 -25.15 -19.49
CA ASP A 141 12.20 -25.71 -19.59
C ASP A 141 12.55 -26.57 -18.39
N ALA A 142 12.06 -26.22 -17.21
CA ALA A 142 12.25 -26.99 -15.97
C ALA A 142 11.32 -28.20 -15.92
N LYS A 143 10.27 -28.27 -16.74
CA LYS A 143 9.21 -29.29 -16.72
C LYS A 143 8.58 -29.47 -15.33
N VAL A 144 8.21 -28.32 -14.72
CA VAL A 144 7.66 -28.27 -13.35
C VAL A 144 6.44 -27.37 -13.34
N LYS A 145 5.33 -27.85 -12.77
CA LYS A 145 4.25 -26.98 -12.33
C LYS A 145 4.60 -26.46 -10.95
N ALA A 146 4.83 -25.16 -10.82
CA ALA A 146 5.02 -24.48 -9.55
C ALA A 146 3.69 -23.88 -9.08
N GLU A 147 3.38 -24.06 -7.80
CA GLU A 147 2.21 -23.53 -7.11
C GLU A 147 2.65 -22.91 -5.79
N LEU A 148 2.16 -21.68 -5.50
CA LEU A 148 2.52 -20.90 -4.34
C LEU A 148 1.28 -20.53 -3.54
N THR A 149 1.39 -20.56 -2.22
CA THR A 149 0.43 -19.98 -1.27
C THR A 149 1.17 -19.46 -0.05
N ALA A 150 0.50 -18.69 0.82
CA ALA A 150 1.15 -18.09 1.97
C ALA A 150 0.29 -18.09 3.23
N SER A 151 0.96 -18.11 4.37
CA SER A 151 0.48 -17.56 5.65
C SER A 151 1.19 -16.22 5.91
N PRO A 152 0.90 -15.49 7.00
CA PRO A 152 1.54 -14.19 7.22
C PRO A 152 3.07 -14.21 7.20
N HIS A 153 3.72 -15.28 7.72
CA HIS A 153 5.18 -15.40 7.83
C HIS A 153 5.77 -16.61 7.08
N VAL A 154 4.95 -17.43 6.40
CA VAL A 154 5.44 -18.65 5.74
C VAL A 154 4.94 -18.73 4.31
N ALA A 155 5.86 -18.74 3.35
CA ALA A 155 5.58 -19.14 1.99
C ALA A 155 5.51 -20.65 1.88
N PHE A 156 4.53 -21.18 1.17
CA PHE A 156 4.37 -22.60 0.96
C PHE A 156 4.31 -22.91 -0.53
N HIS A 157 5.31 -23.64 -1.01
CA HIS A 157 5.50 -24.03 -2.40
C HIS A 157 5.15 -25.49 -2.62
N ARG A 158 4.52 -25.78 -3.76
CA ARG A 158 4.27 -27.12 -4.26
C ARG A 158 4.78 -27.22 -5.69
N TYR A 159 5.72 -28.14 -5.93
CA TYR A 159 6.30 -28.42 -7.23
C TYR A 159 5.89 -29.79 -7.72
N THR A 160 5.17 -29.87 -8.84
CA THR A 160 4.83 -31.13 -9.49
C THR A 160 5.73 -31.29 -10.70
N TYR A 161 6.55 -32.33 -10.70
CA TYR A 161 7.55 -32.60 -11.73
C TYR A 161 6.96 -33.41 -12.87
N ASP A 162 7.20 -32.99 -14.11
CA ASP A 162 6.78 -33.65 -15.35
C ASP A 162 8.02 -34.16 -16.11
N SER A 163 8.93 -34.83 -15.39
CA SER A 163 10.19 -35.35 -15.93
C SER A 163 10.68 -36.54 -15.10
N THR A 164 11.44 -37.41 -15.75
CA THR A 164 12.21 -38.49 -15.10
C THR A 164 13.67 -38.11 -14.82
N ASP A 165 14.07 -36.89 -15.21
CA ASP A 165 15.40 -36.36 -14.93
C ASP A 165 15.57 -36.07 -13.43
N SER A 166 16.84 -35.93 -12.99
CA SER A 166 17.15 -35.58 -11.61
C SER A 166 16.45 -34.28 -11.18
N THR A 167 15.84 -34.30 -10.01
CA THR A 167 15.06 -33.20 -9.44
C THR A 167 15.94 -32.35 -8.53
N SER A 168 15.83 -31.02 -8.66
CA SER A 168 16.57 -30.09 -7.81
C SER A 168 15.77 -28.79 -7.53
N VAL A 169 16.19 -28.10 -6.48
CA VAL A 169 15.76 -26.72 -6.17
C VAL A 169 17.03 -25.87 -5.99
N LEU A 170 17.10 -24.78 -6.77
CA LEU A 170 18.06 -23.71 -6.51
C LEU A 170 17.53 -22.83 -5.40
N ILE A 171 18.39 -22.48 -4.45
CA ILE A 171 18.17 -21.49 -3.40
C ILE A 171 19.21 -20.41 -3.62
N ASP A 172 18.78 -19.23 -4.07
CA ASP A 172 19.65 -18.10 -4.37
C ASP A 172 19.50 -17.04 -3.27
N LEU A 173 20.49 -16.95 -2.41
CA LEU A 173 20.58 -15.98 -1.31
C LEU A 173 21.44 -14.75 -1.68
N GLN A 174 21.76 -14.62 -2.95
CA GLN A 174 22.49 -13.50 -3.53
C GLN A 174 21.59 -12.61 -4.38
N HIS A 175 20.40 -13.13 -4.73
CA HIS A 175 19.41 -12.41 -5.52
C HIS A 175 18.93 -11.18 -4.78
N GLY A 176 18.63 -10.13 -5.52
CA GLY A 176 17.96 -8.92 -5.06
C GLY A 176 17.85 -7.91 -6.19
N PRO A 177 16.95 -6.94 -6.06
CA PRO A 177 16.70 -5.95 -7.09
C PRO A 177 17.82 -4.92 -7.22
N ALA A 178 17.88 -4.24 -8.38
CA ALA A 178 18.83 -3.18 -8.63
C ALA A 178 18.24 -2.11 -9.56
N TRP A 179 18.53 -0.83 -9.27
CA TRP A 179 18.18 0.26 -10.18
C TRP A 179 19.01 0.22 -11.47
N ASN A 180 20.31 0.06 -11.30
CA ASN A 180 21.27 -0.18 -12.35
C ASN A 180 22.53 -0.83 -11.78
N ASP A 181 23.49 -1.20 -12.63
CA ASP A 181 24.71 -1.89 -12.22
C ASP A 181 25.61 -1.12 -11.23
N LYS A 182 25.30 0.15 -10.95
CA LYS A 182 26.15 1.05 -10.15
C LYS A 182 25.47 1.70 -8.95
N GLN A 183 24.13 1.79 -8.96
CA GLN A 183 23.36 2.50 -7.92
C GLN A 183 22.21 1.65 -7.43
N TYR A 184 21.93 1.72 -6.12
CA TYR A 184 20.80 1.05 -5.49
C TYR A 184 20.64 -0.39 -5.98
N HIS A 185 21.64 -1.22 -5.71
CA HIS A 185 21.57 -2.66 -5.95
C HIS A 185 21.71 -3.40 -4.62
N SER A 186 21.02 -4.51 -4.49
CA SER A 186 21.06 -5.35 -3.31
C SER A 186 22.51 -5.82 -3.04
N GLN A 187 22.97 -5.54 -1.81
CA GLN A 187 24.28 -5.97 -1.34
C GLN A 187 24.12 -6.92 -0.18
N VAL A 188 24.52 -8.17 -0.35
CA VAL A 188 24.54 -9.14 0.73
C VAL A 188 25.73 -8.88 1.64
N ASN A 189 25.47 -8.49 2.89
CA ASN A 189 26.47 -8.19 3.91
C ASN A 189 26.83 -9.43 4.73
N VAL A 190 25.82 -10.27 5.03
CA VAL A 190 25.95 -11.53 5.78
C VAL A 190 25.14 -12.60 5.04
N CYS A 191 25.69 -13.79 4.94
CA CYS A 191 24.98 -14.96 4.46
C CYS A 191 25.52 -16.21 5.16
N ASP A 192 24.89 -16.57 6.26
CA ASP A 192 25.22 -17.74 7.07
C ASP A 192 24.12 -18.78 6.91
N THR A 193 24.51 -19.99 6.49
CA THR A 193 23.57 -21.08 6.27
C THR A 193 24.11 -22.39 6.82
N ARG A 194 23.20 -23.22 7.37
CA ARG A 194 23.49 -24.57 7.77
C ARG A 194 22.31 -25.50 7.57
N TRP A 195 22.60 -26.74 7.22
CA TRP A 195 21.64 -27.83 7.27
C TRP A 195 21.52 -28.34 8.72
N GLU A 196 20.30 -28.31 9.27
CA GLU A 196 20.05 -28.88 10.61
C GLU A 196 19.80 -30.39 10.53
N ASP A 197 19.20 -30.84 9.45
CA ASP A 197 18.94 -32.22 9.09
C ASP A 197 18.83 -32.39 7.58
N ALA A 198 18.47 -33.57 7.09
CA ALA A 198 18.30 -33.83 5.65
C ALA A 198 17.13 -33.08 5.02
N TYR A 199 16.27 -32.42 5.80
CA TYR A 199 15.06 -31.75 5.31
C TYR A 199 15.12 -30.24 5.48
N THR A 200 16.02 -29.71 6.33
CA THR A 200 15.90 -28.36 6.87
C THR A 200 17.19 -27.57 6.68
N LEU A 201 17.12 -26.52 5.86
CA LEU A 201 18.14 -25.47 5.75
C LEU A 201 17.69 -24.27 6.58
N VAL A 202 18.56 -23.78 7.45
CA VAL A 202 18.33 -22.54 8.19
C VAL A 202 19.42 -21.53 7.88
N GLY A 203 19.11 -20.25 8.00
CA GLY A 203 20.12 -19.25 7.74
C GLY A 203 19.75 -17.85 8.21
N HIS A 204 20.74 -16.99 8.07
CA HIS A 204 20.66 -15.55 8.23
C HIS A 204 21.24 -14.89 6.99
N VAL A 205 20.44 -14.09 6.31
CA VAL A 205 20.88 -13.19 5.24
C VAL A 205 20.67 -11.77 5.72
N GLN A 206 21.70 -10.94 5.60
CA GLN A 206 21.56 -9.49 5.76
C GLN A 206 21.93 -8.84 4.44
N ASN A 207 21.01 -8.07 3.91
CA ASN A 207 21.26 -7.28 2.71
C ASN A 207 21.04 -5.78 2.95
N THR A 208 21.38 -4.97 1.97
CA THR A 208 21.14 -3.53 1.95
C THR A 208 20.83 -3.09 0.53
N VAL A 209 19.67 -2.46 0.34
CA VAL A 209 19.35 -1.63 -0.83
C VAL A 209 19.08 -0.21 -0.32
N TRP A 210 17.85 0.10 0.09
CA TRP A 210 17.52 1.38 0.75
C TRP A 210 17.83 1.35 2.24
N VAL A 211 17.55 0.21 2.89
CA VAL A 211 17.84 -0.01 4.32
C VAL A 211 18.59 -1.32 4.51
N LYS A 212 19.26 -1.43 5.65
CA LYS A 212 19.85 -2.70 6.08
C LYS A 212 18.75 -3.62 6.62
N GLN A 213 18.61 -4.79 6.02
CA GLN A 213 17.55 -5.76 6.32
C GLN A 213 18.14 -7.07 6.80
N ASP A 214 17.55 -7.64 7.85
CA ASP A 214 17.93 -8.94 8.40
C ASP A 214 16.80 -9.94 8.13
N TYR A 215 17.13 -11.04 7.46
CA TYR A 215 16.26 -12.17 7.18
C TYR A 215 16.81 -13.41 7.86
N PHE A 216 16.12 -13.84 8.90
CA PHE A 216 16.35 -15.16 9.49
C PHE A 216 15.30 -16.10 8.91
N PHE A 217 15.73 -17.23 8.36
CA PHE A 217 14.81 -18.10 7.66
C PHE A 217 14.96 -19.58 8.05
N VAL A 218 13.86 -20.31 7.86
CA VAL A 218 13.78 -21.77 7.88
C VAL A 218 13.18 -22.23 6.57
N LEU A 219 13.98 -22.90 5.76
CA LEU A 219 13.53 -23.55 4.52
C LEU A 219 13.45 -25.04 4.77
N LYS A 220 12.25 -25.62 4.64
CA LYS A 220 11.99 -27.02 4.96
C LYS A 220 11.30 -27.73 3.80
N PHE A 221 11.81 -28.94 3.48
CA PHE A 221 11.25 -29.84 2.47
C PHE A 221 10.47 -31.00 3.11
N ASN A 222 9.51 -31.57 2.39
CA ASN A 222 8.80 -32.78 2.81
C ASN A 222 9.52 -34.06 2.39
N ARG A 223 10.60 -33.98 1.61
CA ARG A 223 11.47 -35.07 1.18
C ARG A 223 12.90 -34.79 1.63
N PRO A 224 13.70 -35.81 1.92
CA PRO A 224 15.11 -35.61 2.29
C PRO A 224 15.92 -35.13 1.07
N VAL A 225 16.80 -34.19 1.30
CA VAL A 225 17.81 -33.73 0.34
C VAL A 225 18.86 -34.83 0.23
N ALA A 226 19.00 -35.41 -0.95
CA ALA A 226 19.98 -36.50 -1.21
C ALA A 226 21.40 -35.92 -1.31
N SER A 227 21.57 -34.75 -1.89
CA SER A 227 22.85 -34.05 -1.93
C SER A 227 22.63 -32.55 -2.13
N HIS A 228 23.58 -31.73 -1.74
CA HIS A 228 23.58 -30.31 -2.02
C HIS A 228 24.97 -29.84 -2.43
N ILE A 229 25.02 -28.85 -3.29
CA ILE A 229 26.24 -28.16 -3.70
C ILE A 229 26.07 -26.65 -3.56
N LYS A 230 27.16 -25.98 -3.25
CA LYS A 230 27.24 -24.52 -3.28
C LYS A 230 27.84 -24.12 -4.62
N LEU A 231 27.13 -23.29 -5.39
CA LEU A 231 27.65 -22.74 -6.64
C LEU A 231 28.57 -21.58 -6.31
N ALA A 232 29.76 -21.56 -6.92
CA ALA A 232 30.71 -20.46 -6.84
C ALA A 232 30.87 -19.83 -8.22
N LYS A 233 30.91 -18.51 -8.28
CA LYS A 233 31.30 -17.75 -9.47
C LYS A 233 32.81 -17.49 -9.41
N ALA A 234 33.53 -17.67 -10.50
CA ALA A 234 34.99 -17.62 -10.52
C ALA A 234 35.63 -16.28 -10.08
N ALA A 235 34.85 -15.21 -9.97
CA ALA A 235 35.28 -13.88 -9.52
C ALA A 235 34.41 -13.33 -8.39
N ASP A 236 33.88 -14.19 -7.52
CA ASP A 236 32.85 -13.83 -6.55
C ASP A 236 33.46 -13.09 -5.34
N THR A 237 33.30 -11.79 -5.31
CA THR A 237 33.56 -10.94 -4.14
C THR A 237 32.29 -10.78 -3.26
N GLU A 238 31.17 -11.34 -3.68
CA GLU A 238 29.88 -11.22 -3.02
C GLU A 238 29.73 -12.29 -1.95
N LYS A 239 29.08 -11.94 -0.84
CA LYS A 239 28.91 -12.83 0.30
C LYS A 239 27.70 -13.78 0.16
N GLY A 240 26.77 -13.48 -0.75
CA GLY A 240 25.58 -14.31 -0.99
C GLY A 240 25.92 -15.69 -1.53
N HIS A 241 25.09 -16.66 -1.19
CA HIS A 241 25.28 -18.05 -1.60
C HIS A 241 24.19 -18.51 -2.55
N ARG A 242 24.57 -19.31 -3.55
CA ARG A 242 23.64 -20.12 -4.35
C ARG A 242 23.82 -21.60 -3.98
N ILE A 243 22.74 -22.23 -3.52
CA ILE A 243 22.74 -23.62 -3.08
C ILE A 243 21.80 -24.39 -4.02
N VAL A 244 22.26 -25.52 -4.53
CA VAL A 244 21.41 -26.48 -5.27
C VAL A 244 21.18 -27.69 -4.39
N ALA A 245 19.95 -27.90 -3.96
CA ALA A 245 19.50 -29.10 -3.27
C ALA A 245 18.95 -30.10 -4.30
N THR A 246 19.44 -31.34 -4.30
CA THR A 246 19.05 -32.43 -5.20
C THR A 246 18.25 -33.45 -4.45
N PHE A 247 17.24 -34.05 -5.06
CA PHE A 247 16.33 -35.01 -4.48
C PHE A 247 16.33 -36.30 -5.29
N ASP A 248 16.36 -37.44 -4.61
CA ASP A 248 16.20 -38.74 -5.22
C ASP A 248 14.74 -39.23 -5.16
N GLY A 249 14.36 -40.11 -6.10
CA GLY A 249 13.08 -40.79 -6.10
C GLY A 249 11.86 -39.86 -6.30
N ILE A 250 12.02 -38.71 -6.94
CA ILE A 250 10.91 -37.85 -7.41
C ILE A 250 10.77 -38.08 -8.90
N GLY A 251 9.73 -38.79 -9.29
CA GLY A 251 9.42 -39.10 -10.69
C GLY A 251 8.37 -38.22 -11.31
N GLN A 252 8.00 -38.55 -12.54
CA GLN A 252 6.94 -37.86 -13.27
C GLN A 252 5.60 -37.91 -12.51
N GLY A 253 4.97 -36.76 -12.33
CA GLY A 253 3.71 -36.58 -11.61
C GLY A 253 3.86 -36.48 -10.09
N GLU A 254 5.06 -36.71 -9.54
CA GLU A 254 5.30 -36.61 -8.10
C GLU A 254 5.53 -35.16 -7.63
N GLN A 255 5.28 -34.94 -6.35
CA GLN A 255 5.32 -33.60 -5.73
C GLN A 255 6.45 -33.48 -4.71
N LEU A 256 7.14 -32.34 -4.78
CA LEU A 256 7.99 -31.81 -3.73
C LEU A 256 7.30 -30.62 -3.09
N LEU A 257 7.17 -30.64 -1.77
CA LEU A 257 6.65 -29.54 -0.98
C LEU A 257 7.79 -28.84 -0.25
N MET A 258 7.76 -27.51 -0.24
CA MET A 258 8.75 -26.68 0.43
C MET A 258 8.06 -25.53 1.18
N LYS A 259 8.52 -25.24 2.38
CA LYS A 259 8.09 -24.09 3.18
C LYS A 259 9.28 -23.18 3.41
N VAL A 260 9.04 -21.86 3.33
CA VAL A 260 10.04 -20.84 3.69
C VAL A 260 9.41 -19.93 4.73
N ALA A 261 9.85 -20.05 5.97
CA ALA A 261 9.45 -19.18 7.07
C ALA A 261 10.50 -18.10 7.28
N ILE A 262 10.06 -16.85 7.49
CA ILE A 262 10.94 -15.69 7.70
C ILE A 262 10.67 -15.06 9.07
N SER A 263 11.70 -14.47 9.67
CA SER A 263 11.65 -13.63 10.86
C SER A 263 12.69 -12.52 10.75
N THR A 264 12.38 -11.35 11.30
CA THR A 264 13.35 -10.26 11.45
C THR A 264 14.24 -10.44 12.68
N THR A 265 13.93 -11.40 13.56
CA THR A 265 14.56 -11.51 14.89
C THR A 265 15.65 -12.58 14.95
N SER A 266 15.30 -13.80 14.59
CA SER A 266 16.19 -14.97 14.72
C SER A 266 15.67 -16.18 13.94
N ILE A 267 16.56 -17.19 13.76
CA ILE A 267 16.16 -18.51 13.24
C ILE A 267 15.06 -19.15 14.12
N ASP A 268 15.15 -18.99 15.44
CA ASP A 268 14.13 -19.50 16.36
C ASP A 268 12.79 -18.75 16.22
N GLY A 269 12.81 -17.46 15.90
CA GLY A 269 11.62 -16.69 15.51
C GLY A 269 10.96 -17.30 14.26
N ALA A 270 11.73 -17.54 13.20
CA ALA A 270 11.26 -18.20 11.99
C ALA A 270 10.70 -19.62 12.26
N LYS A 271 11.32 -20.39 13.17
CA LYS A 271 10.79 -21.70 13.60
C LYS A 271 9.45 -21.58 14.32
N LYS A 272 9.29 -20.57 15.19
CA LYS A 272 8.01 -20.30 15.89
C LYS A 272 6.93 -19.93 14.89
N ASN A 273 7.22 -19.06 13.93
CA ASN A 273 6.30 -18.68 12.86
C ASN A 273 5.86 -19.94 12.06
N LEU A 274 6.81 -20.76 11.63
CA LEU A 274 6.53 -22.00 10.92
C LEU A 274 5.64 -22.97 11.72
N ALA A 275 5.96 -23.16 12.99
CA ALA A 275 5.23 -24.08 13.86
C ALA A 275 3.82 -23.61 14.19
N ALA A 276 3.61 -22.29 14.33
CA ALA A 276 2.32 -21.72 14.63
C ALA A 276 1.39 -21.67 13.41
N GLU A 277 1.92 -21.30 12.23
CA GLU A 277 1.09 -21.00 11.08
C GLU A 277 0.93 -22.17 10.11
N VAL A 278 2.01 -22.95 9.86
CA VAL A 278 2.01 -24.04 8.88
C VAL A 278 2.70 -25.29 9.46
N PRO A 279 2.18 -25.90 10.53
CA PRO A 279 2.78 -27.09 11.14
C PRO A 279 2.70 -28.34 10.25
N HIS A 280 1.73 -28.42 9.37
CA HIS A 280 1.40 -29.57 8.53
C HIS A 280 1.81 -29.39 7.06
N TRP A 281 1.83 -30.49 6.29
CA TRP A 281 2.15 -30.48 4.86
C TRP A 281 0.91 -30.44 3.94
N ASP A 282 -0.26 -30.00 4.44
CA ASP A 282 -1.48 -29.83 3.65
C ASP A 282 -1.49 -28.46 2.95
N PHE A 283 -0.94 -28.42 1.73
CA PHE A 283 -0.93 -27.23 0.88
C PHE A 283 -2.34 -26.69 0.60
N ALA A 284 -3.32 -27.61 0.40
CA ALA A 284 -4.68 -27.20 0.10
C ALA A 284 -5.35 -26.51 1.29
N ALA A 285 -5.04 -26.90 2.52
CA ALA A 285 -5.55 -26.23 3.72
C ALA A 285 -5.02 -24.80 3.83
N VAL A 286 -3.72 -24.56 3.60
CA VAL A 286 -3.12 -23.21 3.64
C VAL A 286 -3.70 -22.34 2.51
N LYS A 287 -3.83 -22.87 1.30
CA LYS A 287 -4.48 -22.19 0.18
C LYS A 287 -5.92 -21.78 0.51
N ARG A 288 -6.73 -22.69 1.09
CA ARG A 288 -8.09 -22.36 1.51
C ARG A 288 -8.10 -21.28 2.59
N ALA A 289 -7.24 -21.38 3.59
CA ALA A 289 -7.15 -20.39 4.66
C ALA A 289 -6.80 -18.99 4.12
N ALA A 290 -5.91 -18.89 3.12
CA ALA A 290 -5.58 -17.65 2.44
C ALA A 290 -6.78 -17.08 1.68
N HIS A 291 -7.45 -17.90 0.87
CA HIS A 291 -8.67 -17.54 0.16
C HIS A 291 -9.77 -17.03 1.10
N ASP A 292 -10.03 -17.77 2.18
CA ASP A 292 -11.12 -17.46 3.12
C ASP A 292 -10.84 -16.17 3.90
N GLU A 293 -9.58 -15.89 4.23
CA GLU A 293 -9.19 -14.62 4.85
C GLU A 293 -9.39 -13.46 3.89
N TRP A 294 -8.91 -13.55 2.65
CA TRP A 294 -9.17 -12.53 1.63
C TRP A 294 -10.65 -12.30 1.43
N ASN A 295 -11.45 -13.36 1.31
CA ASN A 295 -12.90 -13.23 1.18
C ASN A 295 -13.55 -12.57 2.40
N THR A 296 -12.99 -12.79 3.60
CA THR A 296 -13.47 -12.15 4.83
C THR A 296 -13.30 -10.64 4.83
N TYR A 297 -12.21 -10.14 4.24
CA TYR A 297 -12.02 -8.69 4.08
C TYR A 297 -12.82 -8.13 2.90
N LEU A 298 -12.79 -8.78 1.75
CA LEU A 298 -13.47 -8.30 0.54
C LEU A 298 -14.98 -8.19 0.73
N LYS A 299 -15.61 -9.09 1.49
CA LYS A 299 -17.06 -9.03 1.80
C LYS A 299 -17.48 -7.85 2.68
N ARG A 300 -16.53 -7.05 3.19
CA ARG A 300 -16.85 -5.81 3.93
C ARG A 300 -17.50 -4.76 3.04
N ILE A 301 -17.36 -4.88 1.73
CA ILE A 301 -17.97 -3.95 0.78
C ILE A 301 -18.69 -4.72 -0.31
N ASP A 302 -20.00 -4.46 -0.45
CA ASP A 302 -20.81 -4.94 -1.57
C ASP A 302 -20.98 -3.85 -2.62
N ILE A 303 -20.84 -4.18 -3.90
CA ILE A 303 -21.11 -3.25 -5.00
C ILE A 303 -22.13 -3.81 -6.00
N ASP A 304 -23.08 -2.95 -6.41
CA ASP A 304 -23.98 -3.18 -7.55
C ASP A 304 -23.43 -2.38 -8.74
N GLY A 305 -22.64 -3.05 -9.56
CA GLY A 305 -21.94 -2.50 -10.72
C GLY A 305 -21.73 -3.53 -11.80
N THR A 306 -21.15 -3.12 -12.94
CA THR A 306 -20.77 -4.03 -14.02
C THR A 306 -19.66 -4.99 -13.57
N GLU A 307 -19.41 -6.05 -14.31
CA GLU A 307 -18.32 -7.00 -14.00
C GLU A 307 -16.94 -6.32 -14.07
N GLU A 308 -16.74 -5.38 -14.98
CA GLU A 308 -15.52 -4.58 -15.06
C GLU A 308 -15.35 -3.67 -13.83
N GLN A 309 -16.43 -3.01 -13.37
CA GLN A 309 -16.42 -2.21 -12.15
C GLN A 309 -16.11 -3.08 -10.91
N LYS A 310 -16.70 -4.28 -10.82
CA LYS A 310 -16.40 -5.23 -9.75
C LYS A 310 -14.93 -5.65 -9.79
N LYS A 311 -14.42 -5.98 -10.97
CA LYS A 311 -13.03 -6.38 -11.17
C LYS A 311 -12.08 -5.28 -10.70
N ASN A 312 -12.25 -4.05 -11.18
CA ASN A 312 -11.43 -2.90 -10.76
C ASN A 312 -11.57 -2.63 -9.25
N TYR A 313 -12.79 -2.63 -8.72
CA TYR A 313 -13.05 -2.28 -7.32
C TYR A 313 -12.45 -3.30 -6.35
N TYR A 314 -12.69 -4.60 -6.57
CA TYR A 314 -12.18 -5.64 -5.67
C TYR A 314 -10.67 -5.85 -5.85
N THR A 315 -10.11 -5.62 -7.04
CA THR A 315 -8.65 -5.63 -7.20
C THR A 315 -8.01 -4.43 -6.50
N SER A 316 -8.61 -3.23 -6.58
CA SER A 316 -8.16 -2.08 -5.79
C SER A 316 -8.25 -2.36 -4.29
N PHE A 317 -9.31 -3.02 -3.83
CA PHE A 317 -9.44 -3.40 -2.42
C PHE A 317 -8.36 -4.41 -2.01
N TYR A 318 -8.05 -5.38 -2.86
CA TYR A 318 -6.95 -6.33 -2.65
C TYR A 318 -5.61 -5.61 -2.55
N HIS A 319 -5.25 -4.74 -3.50
CA HIS A 319 -4.01 -3.98 -3.50
C HIS A 319 -3.87 -3.11 -2.24
N ALA A 320 -4.93 -2.41 -1.83
CA ALA A 320 -4.92 -1.56 -0.64
C ALA A 320 -4.69 -2.32 0.68
N LEU A 321 -4.80 -3.66 0.70
CA LEU A 321 -4.60 -4.48 1.90
C LEU A 321 -3.31 -5.31 1.86
N ILE A 322 -2.43 -5.12 0.88
CA ILE A 322 -1.15 -5.82 0.83
C ILE A 322 -0.17 -5.19 1.83
N GLN A 323 -0.09 -3.88 1.87
CA GLN A 323 0.80 -3.11 2.74
C GLN A 323 0.00 -2.09 3.57
N PRO A 324 0.51 -1.63 4.75
CA PRO A 324 1.81 -1.95 5.36
C PRO A 324 1.90 -3.39 5.88
N ASN A 325 3.12 -3.96 5.88
CA ASN A 325 3.35 -5.34 6.30
C ASN A 325 3.51 -5.47 7.82
N GLN A 326 2.86 -6.45 8.41
CA GLN A 326 3.09 -6.83 9.81
C GLN A 326 4.33 -7.73 9.85
N ILE A 327 5.43 -7.24 10.48
CA ILE A 327 6.75 -7.89 10.49
C ILE A 327 7.17 -8.44 11.86
N ALA A 328 6.33 -8.30 12.90
CA ALA A 328 6.59 -8.95 14.18
C ALA A 328 6.28 -10.45 14.08
N ASP A 329 7.11 -11.28 14.69
CA ASP A 329 6.89 -12.72 14.82
C ASP A 329 5.58 -13.03 15.55
N VAL A 330 5.10 -14.26 15.48
CA VAL A 330 3.84 -14.71 16.13
C VAL A 330 3.81 -14.49 17.63
N ASP A 331 4.95 -14.31 18.30
CA ASP A 331 5.03 -13.95 19.71
C ASP A 331 5.15 -12.44 19.98
N GLY A 332 5.04 -11.62 18.93
CA GLY A 332 5.10 -10.17 18.96
C GLY A 332 6.51 -9.59 19.01
N MET A 333 7.55 -10.40 18.86
CA MET A 333 8.93 -9.94 18.83
C MET A 333 9.29 -9.39 17.44
N TYR A 334 10.03 -8.27 17.39
CA TYR A 334 10.54 -7.68 16.15
C TYR A 334 11.91 -7.02 16.35
N ARG A 335 12.59 -6.73 15.24
CA ARG A 335 13.85 -5.98 15.24
C ARG A 335 13.54 -4.51 15.01
N ASN A 336 13.88 -3.65 15.98
CA ASN A 336 13.62 -2.21 15.90
C ASN A 336 14.69 -1.45 15.09
N ALA A 337 14.48 -0.14 14.91
CA ALA A 337 15.37 0.72 14.13
C ALA A 337 16.82 0.80 14.66
N ALA A 338 17.05 0.46 15.95
CA ALA A 338 18.39 0.37 16.57
C ALA A 338 18.97 -1.06 16.57
N ASP A 339 18.45 -1.96 15.75
CA ASP A 339 18.84 -3.38 15.65
C ASP A 339 18.64 -4.20 16.94
N LYS A 340 17.80 -3.74 17.87
CA LYS A 340 17.45 -4.48 19.08
C LYS A 340 16.19 -5.31 18.86
N ILE A 341 16.21 -6.53 19.42
CA ILE A 341 15.01 -7.39 19.45
C ILE A 341 14.16 -6.97 20.65
N VAL A 342 12.94 -6.53 20.36
CA VAL A 342 11.97 -6.04 21.34
C VAL A 342 10.59 -6.62 21.06
N LYS A 343 9.67 -6.48 22.01
CA LYS A 343 8.28 -6.88 21.84
C LYS A 343 7.44 -5.65 21.48
N ALA A 344 6.62 -5.77 20.44
CA ALA A 344 5.68 -4.73 20.06
C ALA A 344 4.62 -4.52 21.15
N GLU A 345 4.25 -3.28 21.45
CA GLU A 345 3.27 -2.94 22.50
C GLU A 345 1.91 -3.58 22.27
N THR A 346 1.45 -3.57 21.03
CA THR A 346 0.16 -4.18 20.63
C THR A 346 0.29 -5.67 20.25
N GLY A 347 1.49 -6.24 20.32
CA GLY A 347 1.82 -7.55 19.77
C GLY A 347 1.91 -7.59 18.25
N GLN A 348 1.77 -6.44 17.58
CA GLN A 348 1.88 -6.24 16.13
C GLN A 348 2.83 -5.07 15.85
N PHE A 349 3.70 -5.24 14.87
CA PHE A 349 4.55 -4.15 14.41
C PHE A 349 4.49 -4.09 12.88
N TYR A 350 3.96 -2.98 12.37
CA TYR A 350 3.83 -2.74 10.94
C TYR A 350 5.03 -1.98 10.40
N SER A 351 5.39 -2.28 9.18
CA SER A 351 6.39 -1.56 8.40
C SER A 351 5.97 -1.47 6.93
N THR A 352 6.83 -0.91 6.06
CA THR A 352 6.48 -0.62 4.67
C THR A 352 5.39 0.46 4.61
N PHE A 353 5.67 1.59 5.28
CA PHE A 353 4.82 2.76 5.27
C PHE A 353 5.35 3.79 4.27
N SER A 354 4.72 3.90 3.12
CA SER A 354 4.92 4.99 2.16
C SER A 354 4.06 6.18 2.60
N CYS A 355 4.47 6.87 3.69
CA CYS A 355 3.62 7.84 4.37
C CYS A 355 3.23 9.03 3.48
N TRP A 356 4.14 9.50 2.60
CA TRP A 356 3.88 10.61 1.66
C TRP A 356 2.70 10.32 0.72
N ASP A 357 2.52 9.07 0.35
CA ASP A 357 1.46 8.59 -0.52
C ASP A 357 0.20 8.25 0.28
N THR A 358 0.32 7.31 1.20
CA THR A 358 -0.81 6.61 1.82
C THR A 358 -1.62 7.46 2.82
N TYR A 359 -1.07 8.56 3.35
CA TYR A 359 -1.83 9.46 4.22
C TYR A 359 -3.04 10.08 3.53
N ARG A 360 -3.00 10.19 2.18
CA ARG A 360 -3.97 10.91 1.37
C ARG A 360 -5.30 10.17 1.22
N ALA A 361 -5.28 8.84 0.99
CA ALA A 361 -6.48 8.03 0.82
C ALA A 361 -6.42 6.66 1.51
N ALA A 362 -5.28 5.97 1.51
CA ALA A 362 -5.18 4.61 2.06
C ALA A 362 -5.45 4.59 3.57
N HIS A 363 -4.78 5.43 4.36
CA HIS A 363 -5.04 5.53 5.80
C HIS A 363 -6.46 6.03 6.11
N PRO A 364 -7.00 7.10 5.47
CA PRO A 364 -8.42 7.44 5.58
C PRO A 364 -9.37 6.30 5.29
N PHE A 365 -9.08 5.48 4.26
CA PHE A 365 -9.86 4.29 3.92
C PHE A 365 -9.80 3.23 5.04
N TYR A 366 -8.62 2.97 5.61
CA TYR A 366 -8.48 2.01 6.73
C TYR A 366 -9.31 2.43 7.94
N THR A 367 -9.42 3.73 8.24
CA THR A 367 -10.24 4.21 9.36
C THR A 367 -11.73 3.87 9.19
N ILE A 368 -12.21 3.62 7.98
CA ILE A 368 -13.58 3.23 7.68
C ILE A 368 -13.73 1.70 7.63
N VAL A 369 -12.84 1.01 6.90
CA VAL A 369 -13.03 -0.38 6.52
C VAL A 369 -12.21 -1.35 7.38
N MET A 370 -11.10 -0.87 7.96
CA MET A 370 -10.14 -1.66 8.76
C MET A 370 -9.83 -1.03 10.12
N PRO A 371 -10.85 -0.51 10.86
CA PRO A 371 -10.59 0.26 12.08
C PRO A 371 -9.83 -0.54 13.15
N GLU A 372 -9.95 -1.87 13.16
CA GLU A 372 -9.24 -2.77 14.08
C GLU A 372 -7.70 -2.84 13.83
N ARG A 373 -7.22 -2.31 12.72
CA ARG A 373 -5.80 -2.27 12.37
C ARG A 373 -5.14 -0.92 12.65
N VAL A 374 -5.93 0.15 12.74
CA VAL A 374 -5.43 1.53 12.80
C VAL A 374 -4.56 1.78 14.03
N ASP A 375 -5.01 1.35 15.22
CA ASP A 375 -4.25 1.55 16.46
C ASP A 375 -2.87 0.86 16.40
N GLY A 376 -2.80 -0.36 15.86
CA GLY A 376 -1.55 -1.09 15.69
C GLY A 376 -0.59 -0.41 14.69
N MET A 377 -1.13 0.15 13.59
CA MET A 377 -0.35 0.91 12.62
C MET A 377 0.23 2.18 13.25
N VAL A 378 -0.59 2.93 14.00
CA VAL A 378 -0.15 4.14 14.70
C VAL A 378 0.88 3.82 15.77
N SER A 379 0.66 2.79 16.62
CA SER A 379 1.63 2.35 17.61
C SER A 379 2.99 2.03 16.98
N SER A 380 3.00 1.36 15.83
CA SER A 380 4.26 1.02 15.13
C SER A 380 5.05 2.25 14.68
N LEU A 381 4.35 3.29 14.19
CA LEU A 381 4.99 4.56 13.82
C LEU A 381 5.56 5.27 15.06
N VAL A 382 4.86 5.23 16.19
CA VAL A 382 5.30 5.83 17.46
C VAL A 382 6.46 5.05 18.06
N GLU A 383 6.38 3.71 18.13
CA GLU A 383 7.48 2.84 18.61
C GLU A 383 8.78 3.07 17.80
N GLN A 384 8.66 3.24 16.46
CA GLN A 384 9.83 3.59 15.65
C GLN A 384 10.37 4.97 15.99
N ALA A 385 9.49 5.97 16.22
CA ALA A 385 9.89 7.31 16.60
C ALA A 385 10.60 7.36 17.94
N GLU A 386 10.22 6.57 18.92
CA GLU A 386 10.90 6.47 20.23
C GLU A 386 12.35 6.04 20.10
N VAL A 387 12.65 5.20 19.12
CA VAL A 387 14.00 4.69 18.89
C VAL A 387 14.86 5.66 18.08
N GLN A 388 14.30 6.28 17.03
CA GLN A 388 15.06 7.12 16.11
C GLN A 388 14.94 8.64 16.41
N GLY A 389 14.01 9.04 17.29
CA GLY A 389 13.80 10.42 17.73
C GLY A 389 12.77 11.23 16.94
N PHE A 390 12.20 10.67 15.88
CA PHE A 390 11.18 11.30 15.01
C PHE A 390 10.32 10.23 14.34
N LEU A 391 9.10 10.57 13.97
CA LEU A 391 8.22 9.70 13.20
C LEU A 391 8.84 9.37 11.83
N PRO A 392 8.68 8.17 11.30
CA PRO A 392 9.29 7.80 10.02
C PRO A 392 8.72 8.61 8.84
N ILE A 393 9.58 8.97 7.90
CA ILE A 393 9.20 9.54 6.61
C ILE A 393 8.70 8.41 5.69
N TRP A 394 9.53 7.38 5.55
CA TRP A 394 9.23 6.16 4.81
C TRP A 394 9.81 4.95 5.55
N ALA A 395 8.99 4.22 6.28
CA ALA A 395 9.43 3.06 7.05
C ALA A 395 9.52 1.81 6.16
N LEU A 396 10.68 1.18 6.14
CA LEU A 396 10.91 -0.08 5.44
C LEU A 396 11.61 -1.08 6.37
N TRP A 397 11.01 -2.25 6.55
CA TRP A 397 11.56 -3.32 7.40
C TRP A 397 11.93 -2.87 8.82
N GLY A 398 11.11 -1.98 9.39
CA GLY A 398 11.33 -1.40 10.72
C GLY A 398 12.37 -0.28 10.78
N LYS A 399 12.85 0.22 9.65
CA LYS A 399 13.89 1.25 9.55
C LYS A 399 13.44 2.42 8.68
N GLU A 400 14.12 3.55 8.82
CA GLU A 400 13.93 4.75 8.02
C GLU A 400 14.78 4.71 6.75
N ASN A 401 14.20 5.02 5.59
CA ASN A 401 14.94 5.15 4.34
C ASN A 401 15.05 6.59 3.83
N TYR A 402 14.35 7.55 4.44
CA TYR A 402 14.31 8.97 4.08
C TYR A 402 13.78 9.26 2.66
N CYS A 403 13.06 8.35 2.05
CA CYS A 403 12.45 8.58 0.75
C CYS A 403 11.33 9.63 0.85
N MET A 404 11.22 10.51 -0.12
CA MET A 404 10.23 11.58 -0.26
C MET A 404 10.41 12.77 0.70
N VAL A 405 9.44 13.68 0.72
CA VAL A 405 9.47 14.96 1.44
C VAL A 405 8.31 15.08 2.43
N GLY A 406 8.42 15.98 3.40
CA GLY A 406 7.48 16.06 4.53
C GLY A 406 7.70 14.94 5.54
N ASN A 407 6.82 14.83 6.52
CA ASN A 407 6.77 13.70 7.43
C ASN A 407 5.32 13.35 7.76
N HIS A 408 4.66 12.73 6.80
CA HIS A 408 3.21 12.53 6.85
C HIS A 408 2.74 11.41 7.78
N ALA A 409 3.65 10.72 8.47
CA ALA A 409 3.28 9.95 9.66
C ALA A 409 2.63 10.86 10.72
N VAL A 410 2.98 12.16 10.75
CA VAL A 410 2.29 13.20 11.54
C VAL A 410 0.81 13.28 11.18
N SER A 411 0.49 13.29 9.89
CA SER A 411 -0.90 13.31 9.41
C SER A 411 -1.65 12.03 9.80
N ILE A 412 -1.02 10.86 9.62
CA ILE A 412 -1.62 9.56 9.93
C ILE A 412 -1.99 9.46 11.41
N VAL A 413 -1.07 9.84 12.30
CA VAL A 413 -1.27 9.82 13.76
C VAL A 413 -2.34 10.83 14.18
N ALA A 414 -2.27 12.07 13.67
CA ALA A 414 -3.22 13.12 14.00
C ALA A 414 -4.64 12.80 13.49
N GLU A 415 -4.75 12.24 12.29
CA GLU A 415 -6.03 11.77 11.72
C GLU A 415 -6.67 10.69 12.59
N ALA A 416 -5.90 9.66 12.96
CA ALA A 416 -6.38 8.59 13.82
C ALA A 416 -6.90 9.15 15.16
N TYR A 417 -6.14 10.05 15.78
CA TYR A 417 -6.58 10.71 17.02
C TYR A 417 -7.87 11.53 16.83
N HIS A 418 -7.96 12.34 15.76
CA HIS A 418 -9.15 13.14 15.45
C HIS A 418 -10.38 12.25 15.24
N LYS A 419 -10.24 11.12 14.57
CA LYS A 419 -11.32 10.16 14.30
C LYS A 419 -11.69 9.28 15.48
N GLY A 420 -11.04 9.45 16.63
CA GLY A 420 -11.42 8.81 17.89
C GLY A 420 -10.69 7.51 18.22
N PHE A 421 -9.65 7.14 17.46
CA PHE A 421 -8.78 6.01 17.79
C PHE A 421 -7.96 6.33 19.02
N ARG A 422 -7.87 5.39 19.97
CA ARG A 422 -7.26 5.58 21.31
C ARG A 422 -6.53 4.32 21.81
N GLY A 423 -6.28 3.33 20.97
CA GLY A 423 -5.54 2.12 21.33
C GLY A 423 -4.02 2.31 21.30
N PHE A 424 -3.55 3.56 21.30
CA PHE A 424 -2.14 3.94 21.41
C PHE A 424 -1.97 5.06 22.43
N ASP A 425 -0.75 5.24 22.96
CA ASP A 425 -0.44 6.32 23.88
C ASP A 425 -0.44 7.68 23.19
N ALA A 426 -1.48 8.47 23.43
CA ALA A 426 -1.69 9.76 22.76
C ALA A 426 -0.66 10.82 23.19
N GLU A 427 -0.14 10.77 24.42
CA GLU A 427 0.89 11.70 24.89
C GLU A 427 2.24 11.41 24.24
N HIS A 428 2.64 10.14 24.18
CA HIS A 428 3.85 9.72 23.47
C HIS A 428 3.73 10.02 21.98
N ALA A 429 2.58 9.73 21.35
CA ALA A 429 2.32 10.04 19.95
C ALA A 429 2.43 11.54 19.66
N PHE A 430 1.84 12.40 20.52
CA PHE A 430 1.97 13.85 20.35
C PHE A 430 3.40 14.33 20.56
N GLN A 431 4.13 13.75 21.54
CA GLN A 431 5.54 14.09 21.73
C GLN A 431 6.40 13.68 20.53
N ALA A 432 6.11 12.53 19.93
CA ALA A 432 6.76 12.10 18.67
C ALA A 432 6.49 13.08 17.52
N ILE A 433 5.23 13.52 17.34
CA ILE A 433 4.86 14.59 16.39
C ILE A 433 5.66 15.86 16.67
N LYS A 434 5.70 16.31 17.92
CA LYS A 434 6.41 17.54 18.32
C LYS A 434 7.90 17.44 18.04
N ASN A 435 8.54 16.34 18.39
CA ASN A 435 9.96 16.11 18.10
C ASN A 435 10.21 16.13 16.58
N THR A 436 9.37 15.44 15.80
CA THR A 436 9.45 15.41 14.34
C THR A 436 9.39 16.81 13.74
N GLN A 437 8.53 17.69 14.25
CA GLN A 437 8.27 19.02 13.69
C GLN A 437 9.16 20.13 14.29
N THR A 438 10.05 19.81 15.24
CA THR A 438 10.84 20.87 15.93
C THR A 438 12.33 20.54 16.09
N ILE A 439 12.71 19.27 16.04
CA ILE A 439 14.10 18.83 16.23
C ILE A 439 14.66 18.40 14.87
N SER A 440 15.75 19.07 14.44
CA SER A 440 16.43 18.66 13.22
C SER A 440 17.10 17.30 13.38
N HIS A 441 16.87 16.43 12.44
CA HIS A 441 17.55 15.16 12.30
C HIS A 441 18.40 15.13 11.03
N LYS A 442 19.24 14.12 10.88
CA LYS A 442 20.34 14.08 9.92
C LYS A 442 19.97 14.40 8.47
N LEU A 443 18.81 13.92 7.99
CA LEU A 443 18.37 14.06 6.61
C LEU A 443 16.93 14.59 6.56
N LYS A 444 16.58 15.31 5.49
CA LYS A 444 15.19 15.77 5.19
C LYS A 444 14.55 16.71 6.23
N SER A 445 15.26 17.12 7.30
CA SER A 445 14.75 18.08 8.26
C SER A 445 15.66 19.30 8.35
N HIS A 446 15.08 20.50 8.20
CA HIS A 446 15.80 21.78 8.11
C HIS A 446 15.15 22.83 9.03
N TRP A 447 14.81 22.46 10.29
CA TRP A 447 13.98 23.27 11.16
C TRP A 447 14.61 24.62 11.53
N GLU A 448 15.95 24.70 11.69
CA GLU A 448 16.64 25.97 11.92
C GLU A 448 16.47 26.92 10.73
N THR A 449 16.65 26.41 9.50
CA THR A 449 16.44 27.17 8.26
C THR A 449 14.99 27.56 8.10
N TYR A 450 14.08 26.61 8.27
CA TYR A 450 12.64 26.82 8.17
C TYR A 450 12.13 27.88 9.16
N ASN A 451 12.53 27.79 10.42
CA ASN A 451 12.13 28.75 11.45
C ASN A 451 12.73 30.15 11.23
N LYS A 452 13.94 30.22 10.66
CA LYS A 452 14.60 31.49 10.36
C LYS A 452 13.93 32.26 9.23
N TYR A 453 13.56 31.57 8.15
CA TYR A 453 13.09 32.23 6.92
C TYR A 453 11.56 32.12 6.73
N GLY A 454 10.90 31.17 7.39
CA GLY A 454 9.48 30.84 7.18
C GLY A 454 9.23 30.11 5.88
N TYR A 455 10.25 29.52 5.28
CA TYR A 455 10.28 28.64 4.12
C TYR A 455 11.71 28.05 4.00
N LEU A 456 11.93 27.14 3.08
CA LEU A 456 13.25 26.62 2.74
C LEU A 456 13.81 27.38 1.52
N PRO A 457 14.82 28.24 1.69
CA PRO A 457 15.41 28.98 0.57
C PRO A 457 16.13 28.06 -0.40
N THR A 458 15.90 28.21 -1.70
CA THR A 458 16.52 27.34 -2.75
C THR A 458 18.04 27.50 -2.89
N ASP A 459 18.62 28.61 -2.42
CA ASP A 459 20.06 28.84 -2.35
C ASP A 459 20.71 28.18 -1.11
N VAL A 460 19.92 27.75 -0.12
CA VAL A 460 20.34 27.02 1.09
C VAL A 460 20.04 25.54 0.95
N VAL A 461 18.78 25.19 0.67
CA VAL A 461 18.32 23.82 0.45
C VAL A 461 18.29 23.58 -1.06
N LYS A 462 19.20 22.73 -1.55
CA LYS A 462 19.53 22.62 -2.97
C LYS A 462 18.60 21.76 -3.80
N SER A 463 17.71 21.01 -3.18
CA SER A 463 16.67 20.22 -3.82
C SER A 463 15.34 20.39 -3.10
N GLU A 464 14.23 20.28 -3.84
CA GLU A 464 12.87 20.16 -3.30
C GLU A 464 12.45 21.29 -2.33
N SER A 465 13.01 22.48 -2.50
CA SER A 465 12.85 23.57 -1.52
C SER A 465 11.38 24.00 -1.34
N VAL A 466 10.60 24.06 -2.41
CA VAL A 466 9.17 24.44 -2.39
C VAL A 466 8.32 23.29 -1.85
N SER A 467 8.52 22.08 -2.38
CA SER A 467 7.78 20.89 -1.94
C SER A 467 7.96 20.65 -0.46
N SER A 468 9.21 20.55 0.03
CA SER A 468 9.54 20.31 1.45
C SER A 468 8.95 21.39 2.35
N SER A 469 8.90 22.64 1.89
CA SER A 469 8.28 23.73 2.66
C SER A 469 6.76 23.54 2.79
N LEU A 470 6.07 23.26 1.68
CA LEU A 470 4.60 23.13 1.66
C LEU A 470 4.15 21.90 2.43
N GLU A 471 4.83 20.77 2.27
CA GLU A 471 4.53 19.52 3.00
C GLU A 471 4.74 19.71 4.51
N SER A 472 5.83 20.38 4.93
CA SER A 472 6.07 20.70 6.34
C SER A 472 4.97 21.60 6.93
N MET A 473 4.41 22.52 6.13
CA MET A 473 3.32 23.40 6.56
C MET A 473 2.00 22.65 6.73
N TYR A 474 1.77 21.64 5.92
CA TYR A 474 0.64 20.73 6.10
C TYR A 474 0.81 19.88 7.38
N ASP A 475 1.99 19.31 7.61
CA ASP A 475 2.28 18.54 8.82
C ASP A 475 2.15 19.41 10.08
N ASP A 476 2.57 20.68 10.03
CA ASP A 476 2.33 21.66 11.10
C ASP A 476 0.83 21.87 11.39
N TYR A 477 -0.01 21.90 10.35
CA TYR A 477 -1.48 21.95 10.53
C TYR A 477 -1.99 20.69 11.26
N CYS A 478 -1.50 19.51 10.88
CA CYS A 478 -1.87 18.25 11.52
C CYS A 478 -1.47 18.24 13.00
N ALA A 479 -0.25 18.70 13.31
CA ALA A 479 0.23 18.86 14.68
C ALA A 479 -0.63 19.86 15.49
N ALA A 480 -1.02 20.98 14.87
CA ALA A 480 -1.89 21.97 15.50
C ALA A 480 -3.28 21.41 15.81
N ASP A 481 -3.86 20.59 14.92
CA ASP A 481 -5.17 19.99 15.14
C ASP A 481 -5.13 18.97 16.30
N MET A 482 -4.15 18.09 16.34
CA MET A 482 -3.99 17.16 17.46
C MET A 482 -3.76 17.91 18.79
N ALA A 483 -2.89 18.94 18.79
CA ALA A 483 -2.68 19.80 19.97
C ALA A 483 -3.99 20.46 20.45
N ARG A 484 -4.83 20.94 19.53
CA ARG A 484 -6.14 21.52 19.82
C ARG A 484 -7.04 20.51 20.51
N LEU A 485 -7.14 19.29 19.97
CA LEU A 485 -7.96 18.21 20.51
C LEU A 485 -7.49 17.73 21.90
N MET A 486 -6.16 17.81 22.15
CA MET A 486 -5.54 17.48 23.43
C MET A 486 -5.55 18.66 24.43
N GLY A 487 -6.06 19.84 24.05
CA GLY A 487 -6.06 21.05 24.90
C GLY A 487 -4.69 21.70 25.12
N LYS A 488 -3.68 21.37 24.30
CA LYS A 488 -2.30 21.89 24.37
C LYS A 488 -2.21 23.24 23.65
N LYS A 489 -2.74 24.30 24.26
CA LYS A 489 -2.93 25.63 23.64
C LYS A 489 -1.64 26.26 23.08
N HIS A 490 -0.51 26.14 23.79
CA HIS A 490 0.77 26.69 23.34
C HIS A 490 1.23 26.03 22.04
N ASP A 491 1.25 24.70 22.00
CA ASP A 491 1.67 23.95 20.83
C ASP A 491 0.71 24.15 19.66
N GLN A 492 -0.61 24.19 19.93
CA GLN A 492 -1.63 24.53 18.92
C GLN A 492 -1.33 25.87 18.24
N GLN A 493 -1.06 26.92 19.03
CA GLN A 493 -0.78 28.25 18.48
C GLN A 493 0.56 28.29 17.71
N TYR A 494 1.56 27.58 18.19
CA TYR A 494 2.86 27.49 17.56
C TYR A 494 2.76 26.88 16.16
N PHE A 495 2.19 25.67 16.06
CA PHE A 495 2.05 24.95 14.81
C PHE A 495 1.03 25.60 13.87
N ALA A 496 -0.09 26.15 14.39
CA ALA A 496 -1.06 26.88 13.58
C ALA A 496 -0.47 28.11 12.90
N ARG A 497 0.45 28.85 13.53
CA ARG A 497 1.17 29.95 12.87
C ARG A 497 2.07 29.44 11.75
N ARG A 498 2.81 28.35 11.99
CA ARG A 498 3.72 27.79 11.00
C ARG A 498 2.99 27.25 9.79
N SER A 499 1.83 26.62 9.98
CA SER A 499 1.01 26.11 8.88
C SER A 499 0.54 27.21 7.90
N GLN A 500 0.58 28.48 8.30
CA GLN A 500 0.20 29.62 7.44
C GLN A 500 1.37 30.21 6.63
N LEU A 501 2.57 29.68 6.78
CA LEU A 501 3.78 30.22 6.14
C LEU A 501 3.85 29.93 4.63
N TYR A 502 2.99 29.06 4.08
CA TYR A 502 2.85 28.83 2.64
C TYR A 502 2.65 30.14 1.86
N LYS A 503 2.09 31.17 2.52
CA LYS A 503 1.89 32.53 1.96
C LYS A 503 3.19 33.18 1.53
N ASN A 504 4.32 32.80 2.14
CA ASN A 504 5.65 33.32 1.81
C ASN A 504 6.19 32.81 0.47
N LEU A 505 5.64 31.69 -0.02
CA LEU A 505 6.03 31.08 -1.29
C LEU A 505 5.10 31.47 -2.46
N PHE A 506 3.96 32.11 -2.18
CA PHE A 506 3.01 32.48 -3.23
C PHE A 506 3.43 33.76 -3.92
N ASP A 507 3.85 33.67 -5.18
CA ASP A 507 4.14 34.82 -6.02
C ASP A 507 2.88 35.30 -6.75
N LYS A 508 2.31 36.41 -6.31
CA LYS A 508 1.09 37.00 -6.90
C LYS A 508 1.25 37.39 -8.37
N SER A 509 2.47 37.70 -8.82
CA SER A 509 2.74 38.12 -10.20
C SER A 509 2.61 36.99 -11.20
N THR A 510 2.94 35.75 -10.74
CA THR A 510 2.90 34.54 -11.56
C THR A 510 1.73 33.61 -11.22
N GLY A 511 1.17 33.73 -10.01
CA GLY A 511 0.13 32.86 -9.50
C GLY A 511 0.62 31.42 -9.24
N PHE A 512 1.85 31.29 -8.73
CA PHE A 512 2.47 30.01 -8.36
C PHE A 512 3.09 30.03 -6.97
N MET A 513 3.18 28.87 -6.34
CA MET A 513 4.14 28.63 -5.29
C MET A 513 5.53 28.56 -5.94
N ARG A 514 6.36 29.58 -5.71
CA ARG A 514 7.61 29.83 -6.43
C ARG A 514 8.83 29.71 -5.49
N PRO A 515 9.95 29.15 -5.96
CA PRO A 515 11.17 29.08 -5.15
C PRO A 515 11.70 30.49 -4.83
N ARG A 516 12.17 30.65 -3.59
CA ARG A 516 12.61 31.91 -3.02
C ARG A 516 14.00 31.77 -2.41
N LEU A 517 14.82 32.81 -2.56
CA LEU A 517 16.19 32.87 -2.03
C LEU A 517 16.22 33.33 -0.56
N SER A 518 17.32 33.13 0.11
CA SER A 518 17.53 33.52 1.52
C SER A 518 17.50 35.04 1.77
N ASP A 519 17.74 35.84 0.74
CA ASP A 519 17.57 37.31 0.79
C ASP A 519 16.11 37.76 0.57
N GLY A 520 15.19 36.82 0.37
CA GLY A 520 13.78 37.07 0.16
C GLY A 520 13.38 37.37 -1.29
N THR A 521 14.29 37.36 -2.23
CA THR A 521 13.99 37.53 -3.66
C THR A 521 13.53 36.21 -4.30
N TRP A 522 12.82 36.29 -5.43
CA TRP A 522 12.39 35.12 -6.17
C TRP A 522 13.52 34.55 -7.03
N LYS A 523 13.64 33.21 -7.08
CA LYS A 523 14.58 32.53 -7.99
C LYS A 523 14.29 32.93 -9.45
N THR A 524 15.33 33.29 -10.19
CA THR A 524 15.25 33.70 -11.59
C THR A 524 16.41 33.04 -12.38
N PRO A 525 16.17 32.48 -13.57
CA PRO A 525 14.89 32.38 -14.26
C PRO A 525 13.90 31.42 -13.56
N PHE A 526 12.60 31.55 -13.86
CA PHE A 526 11.55 30.68 -13.36
C PHE A 526 10.71 30.14 -14.51
N ASP A 527 10.73 28.83 -14.69
CA ASP A 527 9.84 28.10 -15.62
C ASP A 527 8.87 27.23 -14.81
N PRO A 528 7.57 27.53 -14.79
CA PRO A 528 6.58 26.76 -14.04
C PRO A 528 6.36 25.34 -14.59
N ASN A 529 6.83 25.02 -15.80
CA ASN A 529 6.72 23.70 -16.42
C ASN A 529 7.94 22.81 -16.15
N SER A 530 9.00 23.36 -15.54
CA SER A 530 10.23 22.62 -15.26
C SER A 530 9.95 21.47 -14.28
N LEU A 531 10.01 20.24 -14.78
CA LEU A 531 9.88 19.02 -14.00
C LEU A 531 11.21 18.65 -13.34
N ALA A 532 11.15 18.16 -12.11
CA ALA A 532 12.27 17.57 -11.41
C ALA A 532 11.88 16.23 -10.80
N HIS A 533 12.77 15.25 -10.85
CA HIS A 533 12.65 14.01 -10.06
C HIS A 533 12.99 14.31 -8.59
N ALA A 534 12.53 13.45 -7.67
CA ALA A 534 12.89 13.53 -6.25
C ALA A 534 14.42 13.69 -6.07
N GLU A 535 14.83 14.49 -5.09
CA GLU A 535 16.24 14.74 -4.72
C GLU A 535 17.12 15.39 -5.80
N SER A 536 16.55 15.81 -6.92
CA SER A 536 17.31 16.44 -8.01
C SER A 536 17.91 17.78 -7.59
N ILE A 537 19.24 17.89 -7.62
CA ILE A 537 19.93 19.16 -7.31
C ILE A 537 19.48 20.25 -8.29
N GLY A 538 19.02 21.38 -7.76
CA GLY A 538 18.47 22.49 -8.53
C GLY A 538 17.00 22.37 -8.86
N GLY A 539 16.36 21.20 -8.64
CA GLY A 539 14.92 21.00 -8.69
C GLY A 539 14.26 21.49 -7.40
N ASP A 540 13.20 22.28 -7.51
CA ASP A 540 12.51 22.85 -6.36
C ASP A 540 11.22 22.13 -6.00
N TYR A 541 10.78 21.19 -6.83
CA TYR A 541 9.54 20.43 -6.71
C TYR A 541 9.84 18.93 -6.81
N THR A 542 9.27 18.17 -5.90
CA THR A 542 9.41 16.71 -5.84
C THR A 542 8.57 16.06 -6.92
N GLU A 543 9.18 15.33 -7.83
CA GLU A 543 8.48 14.57 -8.88
C GLU A 543 7.37 15.39 -9.57
N GLY A 544 7.69 16.64 -9.86
CA GLY A 544 6.67 17.55 -10.37
C GLY A 544 7.21 18.92 -10.73
N ASN A 545 6.29 19.86 -10.86
CA ASN A 545 6.57 21.24 -11.22
C ASN A 545 5.69 22.23 -10.43
N ALA A 546 5.82 23.53 -10.72
CA ALA A 546 5.06 24.58 -10.04
C ALA A 546 3.54 24.45 -10.25
N TRP A 547 3.08 23.93 -11.39
CA TRP A 547 1.66 23.71 -11.64
C TRP A 547 1.05 22.71 -10.65
N GLN A 548 1.75 21.61 -10.36
CA GLN A 548 1.27 20.55 -9.48
C GLN A 548 1.35 20.97 -8.02
N TYR A 549 2.47 21.57 -7.60
CA TYR A 549 2.67 21.93 -6.18
C TYR A 549 1.96 23.21 -5.73
N THR A 550 1.47 24.06 -6.64
CA THR A 550 0.70 25.25 -6.26
C THR A 550 -0.57 24.91 -5.47
N TRP A 551 -1.08 23.71 -5.59
CA TRP A 551 -2.30 23.25 -4.91
C TRP A 551 -2.03 22.55 -3.58
N GLN A 552 -0.76 22.35 -3.18
CA GLN A 552 -0.37 21.62 -1.96
C GLN A 552 -0.58 22.48 -0.69
N VAL A 553 -1.82 22.96 -0.53
CA VAL A 553 -2.33 23.75 0.61
C VAL A 553 -3.70 23.20 1.00
N GLN A 554 -3.85 21.88 1.02
CA GLN A 554 -5.13 21.20 1.29
C GLN A 554 -5.74 21.54 2.65
N HIS A 555 -4.95 22.04 3.58
CA HIS A 555 -5.37 22.44 4.93
C HIS A 555 -6.03 23.85 4.99
N ASP A 556 -5.82 24.70 3.98
CA ASP A 556 -6.36 26.07 3.96
C ASP A 556 -6.78 26.50 2.55
N ILE A 557 -7.73 25.80 1.95
CA ILE A 557 -8.27 26.14 0.63
C ILE A 557 -8.89 27.56 0.59
N PRO A 558 -9.63 28.02 1.62
CA PRO A 558 -10.10 29.41 1.65
C PRO A 558 -8.96 30.43 1.62
N GLY A 559 -7.88 30.19 2.36
CA GLY A 559 -6.67 31.02 2.35
C GLY A 559 -5.99 31.05 0.99
N LEU A 560 -5.88 29.89 0.33
CA LEU A 560 -5.32 29.79 -1.02
C LEU A 560 -6.18 30.56 -2.04
N ILE A 561 -7.51 30.40 -2.02
CA ILE A 561 -8.45 31.18 -2.86
C ILE A 561 -8.24 32.70 -2.67
N LYS A 562 -8.04 33.13 -1.41
CA LYS A 562 -7.77 34.54 -1.10
C LYS A 562 -6.45 35.05 -1.72
N LEU A 563 -5.39 34.19 -1.70
CA LEU A 563 -4.12 34.55 -2.34
C LEU A 563 -4.24 34.79 -3.84
N PHE A 564 -5.07 34.01 -4.52
CA PHE A 564 -5.41 34.25 -5.95
C PHE A 564 -6.23 35.49 -6.21
N GLY A 565 -6.76 36.13 -5.18
CA GLY A 565 -7.64 37.31 -5.32
C GLY A 565 -9.12 36.96 -5.38
N GLY A 566 -9.52 35.74 -5.04
CA GLY A 566 -10.89 35.27 -4.98
C GLY A 566 -11.17 34.04 -5.82
N LYS A 567 -12.44 33.61 -5.81
CA LYS A 567 -12.87 32.35 -6.46
C LYS A 567 -12.62 32.33 -7.96
N GLU A 568 -12.95 33.37 -8.69
CA GLU A 568 -12.83 33.37 -10.14
C GLU A 568 -11.37 33.27 -10.66
N PRO A 569 -10.40 34.07 -10.14
CA PRO A 569 -9.01 33.87 -10.51
C PRO A 569 -8.45 32.48 -10.14
N PHE A 570 -8.85 31.94 -8.98
CA PHE A 570 -8.50 30.60 -8.55
C PHE A 570 -9.02 29.52 -9.51
N LEU A 571 -10.30 29.59 -9.86
CA LEU A 571 -10.95 28.67 -10.81
C LEU A 571 -10.34 28.78 -12.21
N LYS A 572 -10.03 30.01 -12.67
CA LYS A 572 -9.33 30.21 -13.94
C LYS A 572 -7.96 29.55 -13.97
N LYS A 573 -7.22 29.60 -12.86
CA LYS A 573 -5.92 28.92 -12.74
C LYS A 573 -6.07 27.41 -12.73
N LEU A 574 -7.10 26.87 -12.05
CA LEU A 574 -7.45 25.44 -12.12
C LEU A 574 -7.84 25.00 -13.53
N ASP A 575 -8.64 25.81 -14.25
CA ASP A 575 -9.02 25.51 -15.64
C ASP A 575 -7.76 25.43 -16.53
N GLN A 576 -6.78 26.33 -16.33
CA GLN A 576 -5.49 26.26 -17.01
C GLN A 576 -4.72 24.98 -16.66
N PHE A 577 -4.67 24.60 -15.38
CA PHE A 577 -4.00 23.41 -14.91
C PHE A 577 -4.54 22.14 -15.60
N PHE A 578 -5.83 21.99 -15.78
CA PHE A 578 -6.44 20.83 -16.43
C PHE A 578 -6.47 20.91 -17.98
N SER A 579 -6.07 22.05 -18.59
CA SER A 579 -6.13 22.23 -20.04
C SER A 579 -4.77 22.38 -20.72
N LEU A 580 -3.76 22.88 -20.01
CA LEU A 580 -2.43 23.09 -20.56
C LEU A 580 -1.67 21.76 -20.66
N GLN A 581 -1.28 21.39 -21.87
CA GLN A 581 -0.58 20.14 -22.11
C GLN A 581 0.77 20.10 -21.41
N LEU A 582 1.01 19.04 -20.66
CA LEU A 582 2.30 18.67 -20.10
C LEU A 582 2.92 17.55 -20.95
N LYS A 583 4.19 17.70 -21.31
CA LYS A 583 5.01 16.61 -21.82
C LYS A 583 5.95 16.18 -20.70
N SER A 584 5.82 14.97 -20.24
CA SER A 584 6.68 14.41 -19.20
C SER A 584 7.49 13.24 -19.77
N ASN A 585 8.74 13.18 -19.37
CA ASN A 585 9.63 12.03 -19.53
C ASN A 585 10.04 11.45 -18.16
N LEU A 586 9.45 11.97 -17.07
CA LEU A 586 9.64 11.41 -15.74
C LEU A 586 8.70 10.23 -15.56
N ALA A 587 9.22 9.15 -15.04
CA ALA A 587 8.47 7.90 -14.83
C ALA A 587 7.30 8.07 -13.86
N ASP A 588 7.46 8.93 -12.85
CA ASP A 588 6.42 9.19 -11.84
C ASP A 588 5.30 10.12 -12.35
N VAL A 589 5.56 10.99 -13.32
CA VAL A 589 4.59 11.98 -13.81
C VAL A 589 3.80 11.41 -14.99
N THR A 590 2.81 10.58 -14.69
CA THR A 590 1.99 9.82 -15.65
C THR A 590 0.50 10.08 -15.47
N GLY A 591 -0.36 9.49 -16.30
CA GLY A 591 -1.81 9.66 -16.19
C GLY A 591 -2.28 11.10 -16.41
N LEU A 592 -1.75 11.78 -17.44
CA LEU A 592 -1.88 13.22 -17.60
C LEU A 592 -3.25 13.66 -18.12
N ILE A 593 -3.83 14.66 -17.45
CA ILE A 593 -4.97 15.48 -17.91
C ILE A 593 -4.55 16.94 -17.78
N GLY A 594 -4.02 17.52 -18.86
CA GLY A 594 -3.32 18.80 -18.80
C GLY A 594 -2.02 18.71 -17.99
N GLN A 595 -1.91 19.53 -16.95
CA GLN A 595 -0.80 19.46 -15.96
C GLN A 595 -1.09 18.52 -14.78
N TYR A 596 -2.33 18.04 -14.64
CA TYR A 596 -2.72 17.04 -13.65
C TYR A 596 -2.06 15.70 -14.00
N ALA A 597 -1.37 15.08 -13.05
CA ALA A 597 -0.76 13.79 -13.18
C ALA A 597 -1.43 12.81 -12.19
N HIS A 598 -2.33 11.95 -12.66
CA HIS A 598 -3.04 11.02 -11.77
C HIS A 598 -2.11 9.95 -11.20
N GLY A 599 -1.05 9.60 -11.93
CA GLY A 599 -0.04 8.65 -11.50
C GLY A 599 0.95 9.20 -10.47
N ASN A 600 0.70 10.41 -9.92
CA ASN A 600 1.52 10.95 -8.83
C ASN A 600 0.67 11.75 -7.81
N GLU A 601 0.96 11.58 -6.54
CA GLU A 601 0.15 11.93 -5.38
C GLU A 601 -0.15 13.40 -5.19
N PRO A 602 0.74 14.38 -5.51
CA PRO A 602 0.43 15.80 -5.38
C PRO A 602 -0.82 16.24 -6.12
N SER A 603 -1.22 15.49 -7.17
CA SER A 603 -2.42 15.77 -7.96
C SER A 603 -3.71 15.21 -7.36
N HIS A 604 -3.69 14.19 -6.52
CA HIS A 604 -4.83 13.35 -6.14
C HIS A 604 -6.03 14.13 -5.57
N HIS A 605 -5.81 15.22 -4.84
CA HIS A 605 -6.86 16.04 -4.25
C HIS A 605 -7.37 17.17 -5.18
N VAL A 606 -6.61 17.50 -6.24
CA VAL A 606 -6.81 18.77 -6.99
C VAL A 606 -8.13 18.82 -7.74
N ALA A 607 -8.62 17.69 -8.28
CA ALA A 607 -9.91 17.62 -8.95
C ALA A 607 -11.09 18.01 -8.02
N TYR A 608 -10.96 17.80 -6.71
CA TYR A 608 -11.97 18.13 -5.70
C TYR A 608 -11.99 19.60 -5.29
N LEU A 609 -10.96 20.38 -5.65
CA LEU A 609 -10.88 21.80 -5.33
C LEU A 609 -11.97 22.61 -6.01
N TYR A 610 -12.48 22.15 -7.17
CA TYR A 610 -13.62 22.79 -7.80
C TYR A 610 -14.89 22.74 -6.94
N THR A 611 -15.14 21.62 -6.27
CA THR A 611 -16.26 21.50 -5.30
C THR A 611 -16.10 22.51 -4.17
N LEU A 612 -14.88 22.63 -3.61
CA LEU A 612 -14.59 23.58 -2.52
C LEU A 612 -14.65 25.04 -2.96
N ALA A 613 -14.40 25.30 -4.25
CA ALA A 613 -14.49 26.65 -4.83
C ALA A 613 -15.89 27.00 -5.36
N GLY A 614 -16.91 26.11 -5.25
CA GLY A 614 -18.29 26.36 -5.66
C GLY A 614 -18.59 26.02 -7.13
N ARG A 615 -17.79 25.13 -7.75
CA ARG A 615 -18.01 24.64 -9.12
C ARG A 615 -18.02 23.10 -9.15
N PRO A 616 -18.91 22.43 -8.37
CA PRO A 616 -18.88 20.97 -8.17
C PRO A 616 -19.06 20.18 -9.46
N TRP A 617 -19.79 20.68 -10.44
CA TRP A 617 -19.97 19.99 -11.71
C TRP A 617 -18.64 19.73 -12.44
N ARG A 618 -17.60 20.56 -12.25
CA ARG A 618 -16.31 20.32 -12.88
C ARG A 618 -15.53 19.21 -12.17
N THR A 619 -15.59 19.11 -10.83
CA THR A 619 -15.12 17.93 -10.09
C THR A 619 -15.76 16.66 -10.66
N GLN A 620 -17.08 16.66 -10.86
CA GLN A 620 -17.84 15.48 -11.32
C GLN A 620 -17.44 15.06 -12.75
N GLU A 621 -17.16 16.00 -13.63
CA GLU A 621 -16.61 15.71 -14.97
C GLU A 621 -15.22 15.07 -14.89
N LEU A 622 -14.32 15.68 -14.11
CA LEU A 622 -12.95 15.19 -13.98
C LEU A 622 -12.87 13.81 -13.33
N ILE A 623 -13.68 13.55 -12.30
CA ILE A 623 -13.72 12.22 -11.67
C ILE A 623 -14.18 11.17 -12.69
N ARG A 624 -15.19 11.47 -13.52
CA ARG A 624 -15.61 10.57 -14.59
C ARG A 624 -14.49 10.34 -15.61
N GLU A 625 -13.81 11.39 -16.05
CA GLU A 625 -12.69 11.32 -16.99
C GLU A 625 -11.55 10.47 -16.44
N ILE A 626 -11.19 10.64 -15.15
CA ILE A 626 -10.16 9.85 -14.49
C ILE A 626 -10.55 8.38 -14.45
N PHE A 627 -11.79 8.05 -14.08
CA PHE A 627 -12.27 6.67 -14.06
C PHE A 627 -12.25 6.00 -15.44
N ASP A 628 -12.66 6.74 -16.47
CA ASP A 628 -12.75 6.22 -17.83
C ASP A 628 -11.38 6.08 -18.51
N THR A 629 -10.36 6.83 -18.08
CA THR A 629 -9.05 6.88 -18.77
C THR A 629 -7.88 6.32 -17.98
N GLN A 630 -7.93 6.33 -16.63
CA GLN A 630 -6.78 5.99 -15.79
C GLN A 630 -6.90 4.62 -15.09
N TYR A 631 -8.09 4.01 -15.09
CA TYR A 631 -8.34 2.71 -14.47
C TYR A 631 -8.99 1.75 -15.45
N ARG A 632 -8.38 0.59 -15.68
CA ARG A 632 -8.88 -0.44 -16.60
C ARG A 632 -8.77 -1.83 -15.98
N PRO A 633 -9.69 -2.78 -16.30
CA PRO A 633 -9.61 -4.16 -15.80
C PRO A 633 -8.60 -5.01 -16.60
N THR A 634 -7.42 -4.45 -16.88
CA THR A 634 -6.36 -5.04 -17.71
C THR A 634 -5.00 -4.91 -17.02
N VAL A 635 -4.00 -5.64 -17.48
CA VAL A 635 -2.66 -5.67 -16.88
C VAL A 635 -1.97 -4.29 -16.84
N ASP A 636 -2.32 -3.38 -17.76
CA ASP A 636 -1.90 -1.99 -17.81
C ASP A 636 -2.96 -1.05 -17.19
N GLY A 637 -3.79 -1.57 -16.29
CA GLY A 637 -4.96 -0.89 -15.75
C GLY A 637 -4.70 0.20 -14.71
N LEU A 638 -3.45 0.41 -14.30
CA LEU A 638 -3.02 1.51 -13.46
C LEU A 638 -2.09 2.43 -14.25
N CYS A 639 -2.36 3.72 -14.24
CA CYS A 639 -1.60 4.71 -15.02
C CYS A 639 -0.28 5.13 -14.39
N GLY A 640 -0.03 4.79 -13.14
CA GLY A 640 1.16 5.07 -12.35
C GLY A 640 1.31 4.06 -11.22
N ASN A 641 2.28 4.30 -10.36
CA ASN A 641 2.52 3.51 -9.16
C ASN A 641 1.25 3.35 -8.31
N ASP A 642 0.96 2.14 -7.83
CA ASP A 642 -0.13 1.96 -6.87
C ASP A 642 0.20 2.52 -5.47
N ASP A 643 1.48 2.67 -5.18
CA ASP A 643 2.10 3.24 -3.99
C ASP A 643 1.48 2.72 -2.70
N CYS A 644 1.73 1.42 -2.47
CA CYS A 644 1.25 0.70 -1.28
C CYS A 644 -0.28 0.81 -1.10
N GLY A 645 -1.03 0.82 -2.19
CA GLY A 645 -2.49 0.90 -2.17
C GLY A 645 -3.08 2.31 -2.21
N GLN A 646 -2.27 3.36 -2.36
CA GLN A 646 -2.78 4.73 -2.39
C GLN A 646 -3.65 5.01 -3.60
N MET A 647 -3.20 4.66 -4.82
CA MET A 647 -4.00 4.84 -6.04
C MET A 647 -5.27 3.99 -6.01
N SER A 648 -5.17 2.78 -5.49
CA SER A 648 -6.31 1.87 -5.27
C SER A 648 -7.32 2.45 -4.27
N ALA A 649 -6.89 3.01 -3.14
CA ALA A 649 -7.76 3.64 -2.16
C ALA A 649 -8.40 4.94 -2.70
N TRP A 650 -7.68 5.71 -3.52
CA TRP A 650 -8.25 6.85 -4.25
C TRP A 650 -9.43 6.42 -5.12
N TYR A 651 -9.25 5.35 -5.90
CA TYR A 651 -10.32 4.78 -6.74
C TYR A 651 -11.54 4.40 -5.90
N MET A 652 -11.34 3.68 -4.79
CA MET A 652 -12.42 3.17 -3.97
C MET A 652 -13.23 4.29 -3.30
N LEU A 653 -12.57 5.29 -2.71
CA LEU A 653 -13.24 6.43 -2.07
C LEU A 653 -13.96 7.29 -3.11
N SER A 654 -13.31 7.59 -4.23
CA SER A 654 -13.89 8.36 -5.32
C SER A 654 -15.06 7.65 -5.99
N ALA A 655 -15.04 6.30 -6.08
CA ALA A 655 -16.18 5.50 -6.56
C ALA A 655 -17.43 5.65 -5.66
N MET A 656 -17.22 5.87 -4.34
CA MET A 656 -18.30 6.20 -3.40
C MET A 656 -18.79 7.64 -3.53
N GLY A 657 -18.13 8.47 -4.34
CA GLY A 657 -18.51 9.85 -4.60
C GLY A 657 -17.97 10.89 -3.62
N PHE A 658 -16.90 10.55 -2.87
CA PHE A 658 -16.25 11.50 -1.96
C PHE A 658 -14.76 11.21 -1.78
N TYR A 659 -13.99 12.21 -1.31
CA TYR A 659 -12.54 12.09 -1.13
C TYR A 659 -12.05 12.97 0.04
N PRO A 660 -11.09 12.51 0.86
CA PRO A 660 -10.54 13.26 1.98
C PRO A 660 -9.46 14.24 1.50
N VAL A 661 -9.85 15.43 1.01
CA VAL A 661 -8.89 16.47 0.57
C VAL A 661 -7.91 16.84 1.68
N ASN A 662 -8.39 16.91 2.91
CA ASN A 662 -7.58 17.09 4.12
C ASN A 662 -7.95 15.99 5.12
N PRO A 663 -7.20 14.88 5.16
CA PRO A 663 -7.51 13.72 5.99
C PRO A 663 -7.73 14.03 7.47
N VAL A 664 -6.87 14.87 8.06
CA VAL A 664 -6.96 15.22 9.49
C VAL A 664 -8.24 15.98 9.83
N SER A 665 -8.89 16.62 8.86
CA SER A 665 -10.18 17.29 9.10
C SER A 665 -11.33 16.31 9.40
N ALA A 666 -11.12 15.01 9.19
CA ALA A 666 -12.14 13.97 9.25
C ALA A 666 -13.36 14.23 8.34
N GLN A 667 -13.14 14.97 7.23
CA GLN A 667 -14.17 15.34 6.25
C GLN A 667 -13.83 14.77 4.88
N TYR A 668 -14.87 14.31 4.17
CA TYR A 668 -14.77 13.78 2.81
C TYR A 668 -15.57 14.67 1.87
N VAL A 669 -14.87 15.38 0.98
CA VAL A 669 -15.44 16.31 0.02
C VAL A 669 -16.19 15.55 -1.07
N PHE A 670 -17.40 16.01 -1.42
CA PHE A 670 -18.23 15.36 -2.42
C PHE A 670 -17.70 15.56 -3.86
N GLY A 671 -17.67 14.45 -4.60
CA GLY A 671 -17.53 14.37 -6.04
C GLY A 671 -18.80 13.83 -6.69
N ALA A 672 -18.67 12.76 -7.49
CA ALA A 672 -19.79 12.01 -8.03
C ALA A 672 -19.51 10.51 -7.94
N PRO A 673 -20.45 9.70 -7.45
CA PRO A 673 -20.26 8.25 -7.42
C PRO A 673 -20.16 7.68 -8.84
N GLN A 674 -19.35 6.64 -8.99
CA GLN A 674 -19.11 5.97 -10.27
C GLN A 674 -19.76 4.59 -10.35
N ILE A 675 -20.27 4.09 -9.24
CA ILE A 675 -20.95 2.80 -9.11
C ILE A 675 -22.36 3.03 -8.61
N LYS A 676 -23.33 2.28 -9.12
CA LYS A 676 -24.76 2.46 -8.84
C LYS A 676 -25.10 2.35 -7.37
N LYS A 677 -24.49 1.37 -6.68
CA LYS A 677 -24.67 1.18 -5.24
C LYS A 677 -23.43 0.55 -4.62
N ILE A 678 -23.00 1.10 -3.50
CA ILE A 678 -21.91 0.56 -2.67
C ILE A 678 -22.43 0.47 -1.25
N THR A 679 -22.26 -0.69 -0.60
CA THR A 679 -22.62 -0.92 0.79
C THR A 679 -21.37 -1.33 1.57
N VAL A 680 -21.01 -0.56 2.57
CA VAL A 680 -19.91 -0.84 3.50
C VAL A 680 -20.47 -1.45 4.78
N HIS A 681 -20.05 -2.67 5.11
CA HIS A 681 -20.34 -3.37 6.35
C HIS A 681 -19.30 -2.94 7.41
N LEU A 682 -19.69 -1.99 8.26
CA LEU A 682 -18.81 -1.41 9.25
C LEU A 682 -18.54 -2.40 10.39
N GLN A 683 -17.33 -2.36 10.97
CA GLN A 683 -16.92 -3.26 12.04
C GLN A 683 -17.68 -3.03 13.37
N ASN A 684 -18.41 -1.92 13.51
CA ASN A 684 -19.32 -1.66 14.61
C ASN A 684 -20.72 -2.28 14.43
N GLY A 685 -20.90 -3.15 13.42
CA GLY A 685 -22.15 -3.86 13.11
C GLY A 685 -23.19 -3.04 12.33
N LYS A 686 -22.87 -1.79 11.97
CA LYS A 686 -23.73 -0.94 11.13
C LYS A 686 -23.39 -1.11 9.66
N THR A 687 -24.24 -0.56 8.79
CA THR A 687 -23.98 -0.47 7.36
C THR A 687 -24.05 0.99 6.91
N PHE A 688 -23.13 1.36 6.02
CA PHE A 688 -23.18 2.63 5.32
C PHE A 688 -23.36 2.35 3.82
N THR A 689 -24.45 2.85 3.25
CA THR A 689 -24.79 2.58 1.83
C THR A 689 -24.77 3.87 1.03
N VAL A 690 -24.06 3.86 -0.08
CA VAL A 690 -24.09 4.93 -1.09
C VAL A 690 -24.95 4.47 -2.26
N ILE A 691 -25.89 5.29 -2.70
CA ILE A 691 -26.77 5.02 -3.85
C ILE A 691 -26.68 6.18 -4.85
N ALA A 692 -26.38 5.87 -6.10
CA ALA A 692 -26.37 6.81 -7.21
C ALA A 692 -27.63 6.67 -8.08
N ASN A 693 -28.73 7.29 -7.64
CA ASN A 693 -30.01 7.21 -8.35
C ASN A 693 -29.95 7.88 -9.71
N GLY A 694 -30.19 7.12 -10.78
CA GLY A 694 -30.18 7.61 -12.15
C GLY A 694 -28.79 7.72 -12.77
N LEU A 695 -27.75 7.14 -12.15
CA LEU A 695 -26.40 7.10 -12.69
C LEU A 695 -26.40 6.42 -14.08
N SER A 696 -25.80 7.11 -15.05
CA SER A 696 -25.59 6.62 -16.43
C SER A 696 -24.43 7.37 -17.07
N GLU A 697 -24.08 7.03 -18.29
CA GLU A 697 -23.10 7.77 -19.08
C GLU A 697 -23.49 9.25 -19.23
N ALA A 698 -24.76 9.53 -19.55
CA ALA A 698 -25.28 10.90 -19.68
C ALA A 698 -25.46 11.60 -18.33
N ASN A 699 -25.91 10.88 -17.30
CA ASN A 699 -26.21 11.42 -15.98
C ASN A 699 -24.98 11.31 -15.06
N LYS A 700 -24.00 12.14 -15.30
CA LYS A 700 -22.74 12.19 -14.54
C LYS A 700 -22.67 13.30 -13.50
N TYR A 701 -23.65 14.21 -13.50
CA TYR A 701 -23.72 15.32 -12.53
C TYR A 701 -24.63 14.97 -11.36
N VAL A 702 -24.41 15.65 -10.25
CA VAL A 702 -25.20 15.50 -9.01
C VAL A 702 -26.21 16.65 -8.90
N GLU A 703 -27.50 16.32 -8.86
CA GLU A 703 -28.57 17.29 -8.63
C GLU A 703 -28.75 17.61 -7.14
N SER A 704 -28.67 16.56 -6.29
CA SER A 704 -28.79 16.71 -4.84
C SER A 704 -28.22 15.52 -4.11
N ILE A 705 -27.84 15.71 -2.85
CA ILE A 705 -27.32 14.66 -1.95
C ILE A 705 -28.20 14.65 -0.69
N THR A 706 -28.59 13.45 -0.26
CA THR A 706 -29.30 13.25 1.01
C THR A 706 -28.63 12.20 1.86
N LEU A 707 -28.61 12.41 3.16
CA LEU A 707 -28.20 11.39 4.14
C LEU A 707 -29.42 11.01 4.99
N ASN A 708 -29.80 9.73 4.97
CA ASN A 708 -30.99 9.23 5.67
C ASN A 708 -32.26 10.04 5.35
N GLY A 709 -32.44 10.41 4.07
CA GLY A 709 -33.57 11.18 3.58
C GLY A 709 -33.48 12.71 3.82
N LYS A 710 -32.50 13.19 4.58
CA LYS A 710 -32.31 14.63 4.84
C LYS A 710 -31.32 15.21 3.83
N LYS A 711 -31.70 16.30 3.16
CA LYS A 711 -30.85 17.01 2.20
C LYS A 711 -29.61 17.58 2.91
N LEU A 712 -28.45 17.34 2.33
CA LEU A 712 -27.19 17.93 2.77
C LEU A 712 -26.99 19.27 2.06
N SER A 713 -26.59 20.30 2.85
CA SER A 713 -26.22 21.62 2.34
C SER A 713 -24.70 21.83 2.27
N LYS A 714 -23.96 21.02 3.01
CA LYS A 714 -22.48 21.01 2.99
C LYS A 714 -21.97 20.32 1.73
N ASN A 715 -20.78 20.67 1.30
CA ASN A 715 -20.07 20.02 0.19
C ASN A 715 -19.18 18.85 0.62
N TYR A 716 -19.39 18.33 1.83
CA TYR A 716 -18.67 17.20 2.41
C TYR A 716 -19.55 16.39 3.36
N ILE A 717 -19.09 15.18 3.69
CA ILE A 717 -19.62 14.34 4.76
C ILE A 717 -18.53 14.14 5.84
N ASP A 718 -18.95 14.18 7.11
CA ASP A 718 -18.07 13.94 8.25
C ASP A 718 -17.83 12.43 8.46
N HIS A 719 -16.62 12.02 8.85
CA HIS A 719 -16.27 10.63 9.18
C HIS A 719 -17.24 9.98 10.16
N ALA A 720 -17.59 10.71 11.23
CA ALA A 720 -18.55 10.23 12.23
C ALA A 720 -19.92 9.90 11.63
N ALA A 721 -20.37 10.63 10.59
CA ALA A 721 -21.62 10.33 9.92
C ALA A 721 -21.55 9.03 9.10
N ILE A 722 -20.41 8.73 8.49
CA ILE A 722 -20.17 7.44 7.81
C ILE A 722 -20.21 6.32 8.85
N MET A 723 -19.44 6.44 9.95
CA MET A 723 -19.33 5.41 10.98
C MET A 723 -20.63 5.20 11.77
N ASN A 724 -21.54 6.18 11.76
CA ASN A 724 -22.88 6.00 12.31
C ASN A 724 -23.79 5.13 11.45
N GLY A 725 -23.38 4.84 10.22
CA GLY A 725 -24.16 4.08 9.26
C GLY A 725 -25.29 4.90 8.64
N GLY A 726 -26.04 4.26 7.74
CA GLY A 726 -27.15 4.90 7.05
C GLY A 726 -27.01 4.90 5.53
N THR A 727 -27.82 5.73 4.87
CA THR A 727 -27.89 5.75 3.40
C THR A 727 -27.62 7.15 2.87
N LEU A 728 -26.54 7.29 2.12
CA LEU A 728 -26.17 8.47 1.34
C LEU A 728 -26.69 8.29 -0.08
N VAL A 729 -27.60 9.17 -0.51
CA VAL A 729 -28.21 9.08 -1.84
C VAL A 729 -27.81 10.29 -2.67
N TYR A 730 -27.21 10.03 -3.82
CA TYR A 730 -26.97 11.00 -4.87
C TYR A 730 -28.10 10.91 -5.91
N LYS A 731 -28.78 12.00 -6.18
CA LYS A 731 -29.68 12.12 -7.34
C LYS A 731 -28.85 12.59 -8.52
N MET A 732 -28.67 11.72 -9.51
CA MET A 732 -27.86 12.01 -10.70
C MET A 732 -28.67 12.69 -11.79
N THR A 733 -27.99 13.49 -12.62
CA THR A 733 -28.60 14.25 -13.71
C THR A 733 -27.63 14.48 -14.88
N SER A 734 -28.15 14.71 -16.07
CA SER A 734 -27.36 15.14 -17.23
C SER A 734 -27.08 16.65 -17.28
N LYS A 735 -27.67 17.45 -16.37
CA LYS A 735 -27.55 18.89 -16.34
C LYS A 735 -26.44 19.33 -15.37
N LYS A 736 -25.58 20.24 -15.81
CA LYS A 736 -24.62 20.91 -14.92
C LYS A 736 -25.39 21.71 -13.88
N MET A 737 -25.16 21.40 -12.62
CA MET A 737 -25.76 22.12 -11.50
C MET A 737 -24.74 23.13 -10.98
N HIS A 738 -25.10 24.42 -11.03
CA HIS A 738 -24.33 25.46 -10.37
C HIS A 738 -24.76 25.56 -8.91
N ASP A 739 -23.81 25.84 -8.01
CA ASP A 739 -24.15 26.12 -6.63
C ASP A 739 -25.16 27.25 -6.56
N LYS A 740 -26.32 26.98 -6.00
CA LYS A 740 -27.21 28.03 -5.54
C LYS A 740 -26.63 28.46 -4.18
N HIS A 741 -26.06 29.64 -4.15
CA HIS A 741 -25.49 30.27 -2.93
C HIS A 741 -26.37 30.16 -1.71
#